data_436828240fdb8c229b8b0f0140b92312
#
_entry.id   436828240fdb8c229b8b0f0140b92312
#
_cell.length_a   1.000
_cell.length_b   1.000
_cell.length_c   1.000
_cell.angle_alpha   90.00
_cell.angle_beta   90.00
_cell.angle_gamma   90.00
#
_symmetry.space_group_name_H-M   'P 1'
#
loop_
_entity.id
_entity.type
_entity.pdbx_description
1 polymer ?
#
loop_
_entity_poly.entity_id
_entity_poly.type
_entity_poly.pdbx_seq_one_letter_code
_entity_poly.pdbx_strand_id
1 'polypeptide(L)'
;MSLEVLRIKTKDYDVTLNTNEIRSAWNRFKKRTHEDALTYCDYKCSSEGDLYVLNVENGRLEKTETWEAQRPVVFETRIYQFTIELKNLYGTEPKVIHQLKSVSDGFKFTPFDKNDKGKYSKGILVGSIDFLNSPGRFHLGFEYMDGDGRLHDEFLEFDVVSPKLDTKNDLERINSLINEEYENYVFEYLTLTFSSLHIKRKESRSDIIWLSIFQSVIEKYFAAVKYIISRPNNRQTKNTYYAHPDRIKRWSNREAERYKELGHDADAKYFRYSQTERTVNTPENRFVKYTLRELNKKFKRVHQELKAAYGDDFDGNDQMQRYSRVFNQLKNHSFFVGVGEFEGFRQESAVMQQRVGYSKVYKYWLMLKCGLELEKGETNIGLKQIWELYEIWCFLIMKRLIMKIFKIDVENQQDYLARVKENKQEMLAAFRSSNLEHAITFYGQNGERADLLYQHTYNRRSGIRHSATTEQRPDFVLNIYKENGFVLTYLYDAKYRLVDDRDEVETIDGDVDFDVVDYPVNDAINQMHRYRDAIYYGMSNDQRPRNKEVIGGYILYPGRSTSEQKLEDRFFTKSIEKVNIGAFPLLPKRRKEGVADVDELVECEALEKHLRKVLMLHTKNQQIEHSIPQRGLVYEVERDEDERTMVLVGYFRNKYHLEWIEKNGMYNTRAGLEVGTIALSEDMINAQYLLLFNPAVGTRFYKMLPGGPIAISSNDKRLKEVEGYKPSKPVYLAFRFKPQPAPVFENADWTRQEFISYFKFDFKPHTVPLSELKKLLSK
;
A
#
# COMPACT_ATOMS: atom_id res chain seq x y z
N MET A 1 34.29 -16.13 -0.68
CA MET A 1 34.93 -16.11 0.66
C MET A 1 33.98 -15.40 1.62
N SER A 2 33.78 -15.94 2.80
CA SER A 2 32.95 -15.29 3.84
C SER A 2 33.68 -14.06 4.37
N LEU A 3 33.07 -12.88 4.33
CA LEU A 3 33.60 -11.60 4.77
C LEU A 3 33.08 -11.34 6.21
N GLU A 4 34.02 -11.13 7.15
CA GLU A 4 33.67 -10.76 8.50
C GLU A 4 33.36 -9.25 8.57
N VAL A 5 32.16 -8.90 9.04
CA VAL A 5 31.68 -7.51 9.05
C VAL A 5 31.59 -6.91 10.45
N LEU A 6 31.41 -7.75 11.45
CA LEU A 6 31.28 -7.32 12.85
C LEU A 6 31.91 -8.36 13.77
N ARG A 7 32.61 -7.91 14.79
CA ARG A 7 33.10 -8.74 15.89
C ARG A 7 32.93 -8.02 17.22
N ILE A 8 32.37 -8.72 18.20
CA ILE A 8 32.29 -8.28 19.59
C ILE A 8 33.07 -9.26 20.43
N LYS A 9 34.00 -8.76 21.24
CA LYS A 9 34.78 -9.55 22.18
C LYS A 9 34.44 -9.16 23.59
N THR A 10 33.85 -10.08 24.34
CA THR A 10 33.60 -9.92 25.77
C THR A 10 34.46 -10.89 26.57
N LYS A 11 34.39 -10.83 27.89
CA LYS A 11 35.08 -11.76 28.75
C LYS A 11 34.57 -13.19 28.61
N ASP A 12 33.25 -13.37 28.52
CA ASP A 12 32.58 -14.66 28.62
C ASP A 12 32.15 -15.23 27.25
N TYR A 13 32.03 -14.38 26.22
CA TYR A 13 31.68 -14.82 24.85
C TYR A 13 32.26 -13.88 23.81
N ASP A 14 32.39 -14.38 22.59
CA ASP A 14 32.69 -13.60 21.38
C ASP A 14 31.54 -13.77 20.34
N VAL A 15 31.15 -12.68 19.71
CA VAL A 15 30.16 -12.70 18.63
C VAL A 15 30.82 -12.26 17.32
N THR A 16 30.61 -13.03 16.25
CA THR A 16 31.13 -12.72 14.92
C THR A 16 29.97 -12.77 13.91
N LEU A 17 29.87 -11.75 13.08
CA LEU A 17 28.95 -11.71 11.94
C LEU A 17 29.74 -11.78 10.64
N ASN A 18 29.36 -12.72 9.77
CA ASN A 18 29.94 -12.89 8.46
C ASN A 18 28.89 -12.80 7.36
N THR A 19 29.25 -12.28 6.21
CA THR A 19 28.41 -12.28 5.01
C THR A 19 29.25 -12.55 3.74
N ASN A 20 28.62 -12.78 2.62
CA ASN A 20 29.34 -13.04 1.38
C ASN A 20 29.86 -11.74 0.75
N GLU A 21 29.06 -10.66 0.81
CA GLU A 21 29.35 -9.40 0.15
C GLU A 21 28.49 -8.27 0.74
N ILE A 22 29.05 -7.07 0.94
CA ILE A 22 28.30 -5.87 1.38
C ILE A 22 28.65 -4.62 0.55
N ARG A 23 29.62 -4.68 -0.35
CA ARG A 23 30.18 -3.49 -1.02
C ARG A 23 29.15 -2.77 -1.88
N SER A 24 28.29 -3.51 -2.58
CA SER A 24 27.21 -2.94 -3.40
C SER A 24 26.14 -2.25 -2.53
N ALA A 25 25.73 -2.89 -1.43
CA ALA A 25 24.80 -2.29 -0.47
C ALA A 25 25.38 -1.02 0.18
N TRP A 26 26.66 -1.07 0.55
CA TRP A 26 27.40 0.08 1.07
C TRP A 26 27.48 1.23 0.07
N ASN A 27 27.83 0.97 -1.18
CA ASN A 27 27.91 1.98 -2.23
C ASN A 27 26.55 2.64 -2.47
N ARG A 28 25.48 1.86 -2.53
CA ARG A 28 24.11 2.39 -2.63
C ARG A 28 23.74 3.25 -1.42
N PHE A 29 24.04 2.78 -0.23
CA PHE A 29 23.80 3.55 1.01
C PHE A 29 24.58 4.87 1.01
N LYS A 30 25.88 4.84 0.66
CA LYS A 30 26.74 6.05 0.61
C LYS A 30 26.21 7.07 -0.41
N LYS A 31 25.71 6.64 -1.56
CA LYS A 31 25.10 7.53 -2.57
C LYS A 31 23.79 8.18 -2.08
N ARG A 32 23.09 7.57 -1.15
CA ARG A 32 21.79 8.05 -0.65
C ARG A 32 21.86 8.90 0.58
N THR A 33 22.88 8.71 1.40
CA THR A 33 23.12 9.49 2.61
C THR A 33 24.13 10.59 2.32
N HIS A 34 23.96 11.78 2.94
CA HIS A 34 24.98 12.81 2.92
C HIS A 34 26.25 12.31 3.65
N GLU A 35 27.43 12.89 3.32
CA GLU A 35 28.71 12.50 3.92
C GLU A 35 28.70 12.46 5.45
N ASP A 36 27.94 13.37 6.09
CA ASP A 36 27.77 13.43 7.56
C ASP A 36 26.95 12.26 8.13
N ALA A 37 26.24 11.50 7.32
CA ALA A 37 25.41 10.36 7.75
C ALA A 37 26.13 9.01 7.68
N LEU A 38 27.44 8.98 7.44
CA LEU A 38 28.25 7.75 7.45
C LEU A 38 28.39 7.13 8.83
N THR A 39 28.14 7.90 9.89
CA THR A 39 28.08 7.43 11.29
C THR A 39 26.61 7.26 11.68
N TYR A 40 26.07 6.06 11.56
CA TYR A 40 24.62 5.89 11.52
C TYR A 40 24.08 4.82 12.46
N CYS A 41 24.85 3.77 12.74
CA CYS A 41 24.38 2.60 13.46
C CYS A 41 24.83 2.60 14.92
N ASP A 42 23.93 2.14 15.77
CA ASP A 42 24.22 1.86 17.17
C ASP A 42 24.27 0.36 17.39
N TYR A 43 25.29 -0.04 18.12
CA TYR A 43 25.47 -1.40 18.59
C TYR A 43 25.32 -1.42 20.10
N LYS A 44 24.71 -2.48 20.65
CA LYS A 44 24.61 -2.69 22.09
C LYS A 44 24.76 -4.18 22.38
N CYS A 45 25.41 -4.50 23.48
CA CYS A 45 25.32 -5.82 24.08
C CYS A 45 25.20 -5.69 25.59
N SER A 46 24.74 -6.74 26.24
CA SER A 46 24.52 -6.80 27.67
C SER A 46 25.84 -6.75 28.50
N SER A 47 26.89 -7.33 27.95
CA SER A 47 28.20 -7.42 28.59
C SER A 47 29.19 -6.38 28.08
N GLU A 48 30.08 -5.88 28.95
CA GLU A 48 31.18 -5.00 28.54
C GLU A 48 32.16 -5.74 27.61
N GLY A 49 32.57 -5.09 26.52
CA GLY A 49 33.48 -5.70 25.55
C GLY A 49 34.01 -4.73 24.51
N ASP A 50 34.83 -5.24 23.63
CA ASP A 50 35.42 -4.52 22.51
C ASP A 50 34.59 -4.77 21.25
N LEU A 51 34.22 -3.68 20.52
CA LEU A 51 33.54 -3.73 19.26
C LEU A 51 34.51 -3.48 18.11
N TYR A 52 34.45 -4.35 17.09
CA TYR A 52 35.18 -4.22 15.84
C TYR A 52 34.18 -4.17 14.67
N VAL A 53 34.28 -3.15 13.83
CA VAL A 53 33.40 -2.93 12.69
C VAL A 53 34.20 -2.89 11.41
N LEU A 54 33.72 -3.52 10.35
CA LEU A 54 34.38 -3.54 9.05
C LEU A 54 34.46 -2.12 8.45
N ASN A 55 35.64 -1.70 8.10
CA ASN A 55 35.83 -0.58 7.19
C ASN A 55 35.75 -1.11 5.75
N VAL A 56 34.60 -0.84 5.08
CA VAL A 56 34.31 -1.37 3.75
C VAL A 56 35.29 -0.85 2.67
N GLU A 57 35.86 0.35 2.90
CA GLU A 57 36.78 0.98 1.94
C GLU A 57 38.16 0.28 1.93
N ASN A 58 38.69 -0.05 3.10
CA ASN A 58 40.00 -0.72 3.24
C ASN A 58 39.91 -2.24 3.46
N GLY A 59 38.69 -2.78 3.66
CA GLY A 59 38.44 -4.21 3.85
C GLY A 59 38.95 -4.78 5.18
N ARG A 60 39.18 -3.94 6.21
CA ARG A 60 39.72 -4.36 7.52
C ARG A 60 38.73 -4.08 8.64
N LEU A 61 38.70 -4.98 9.63
CA LEU A 61 38.00 -4.76 10.89
C LEU A 61 38.79 -3.74 11.72
N GLU A 62 38.13 -2.68 12.14
CA GLU A 62 38.70 -1.63 12.97
C GLU A 62 38.02 -1.64 14.35
N LYS A 63 38.83 -1.55 15.42
CA LYS A 63 38.31 -1.39 16.78
C LYS A 63 37.69 0.00 16.92
N THR A 64 36.48 0.07 17.49
CA THR A 64 35.77 1.34 17.70
C THR A 64 35.94 1.82 19.14
N GLU A 65 36.06 3.13 19.34
CA GLU A 65 36.10 3.73 20.68
C GLU A 65 34.72 3.84 21.32
N THR A 66 33.68 3.96 20.49
CA THR A 66 32.28 4.06 20.93
C THR A 66 31.42 3.01 20.22
N TRP A 67 30.33 2.63 20.87
CA TRP A 67 29.34 1.69 20.31
C TRP A 67 28.21 2.40 19.58
N GLU A 68 28.16 3.71 19.68
CA GLU A 68 27.14 4.56 19.05
C GLU A 68 27.69 5.25 17.81
N ALA A 69 26.79 5.57 16.89
CA ALA A 69 27.07 6.32 15.68
C ALA A 69 28.19 5.73 14.79
N GLN A 70 28.16 4.40 14.62
CA GLN A 70 29.12 3.65 13.82
C GLN A 70 28.66 3.49 12.36
N ARG A 71 29.60 3.09 11.50
CA ARG A 71 29.32 2.76 10.10
C ARG A 71 28.34 1.59 10.01
N PRO A 72 27.34 1.64 9.12
CA PRO A 72 26.47 0.49 8.88
C PRO A 72 27.21 -0.61 8.14
N VAL A 73 27.18 -1.83 8.70
CA VAL A 73 27.70 -3.04 8.07
C VAL A 73 26.67 -4.15 7.99
N VAL A 74 25.49 -3.92 8.54
CA VAL A 74 24.35 -4.85 8.42
C VAL A 74 23.26 -4.20 7.58
N PHE A 75 23.00 -4.79 6.42
CA PHE A 75 22.03 -4.31 5.45
C PHE A 75 20.88 -5.31 5.28
N GLU A 76 19.68 -4.80 5.02
CA GLU A 76 18.57 -5.63 4.56
C GLU A 76 18.94 -6.34 3.25
N THR A 77 18.19 -7.37 2.88
CA THR A 77 18.42 -8.18 1.68
C THR A 77 19.73 -8.96 1.65
N ARG A 78 20.43 -9.07 2.78
CA ARG A 78 21.65 -9.86 2.92
C ARG A 78 21.48 -10.95 3.97
N ILE A 79 22.19 -12.05 3.76
CA ILE A 79 22.26 -13.16 4.72
C ILE A 79 23.52 -12.98 5.57
N TYR A 80 23.33 -13.00 6.88
CA TYR A 80 24.44 -12.93 7.84
C TYR A 80 24.51 -14.22 8.62
N GLN A 81 25.71 -14.78 8.68
CA GLN A 81 26.03 -15.90 9.54
C GLN A 81 26.49 -15.38 10.90
N PHE A 82 25.78 -15.74 11.93
CA PHE A 82 26.12 -15.44 13.32
C PHE A 82 26.91 -16.60 13.90
N THR A 83 27.97 -16.28 14.58
CA THR A 83 28.76 -17.22 15.37
C THR A 83 28.95 -16.63 16.76
N ILE A 84 28.41 -17.29 17.80
CA ILE A 84 28.56 -16.90 19.19
C ILE A 84 29.41 -17.98 19.87
N GLU A 85 30.65 -17.64 20.19
CA GLU A 85 31.59 -18.50 20.89
C GLU A 85 31.47 -18.27 22.39
N LEU A 86 31.03 -19.27 23.16
CA LEU A 86 30.88 -19.24 24.59
C LEU A 86 32.14 -19.84 25.24
N LYS A 87 32.80 -19.05 26.07
CA LYS A 87 34.13 -19.37 26.65
C LYS A 87 34.06 -20.12 27.97
N ASN A 88 32.92 -20.03 28.65
CA ASN A 88 32.74 -20.64 29.99
C ASN A 88 31.32 -21.19 30.12
N LEU A 89 31.12 -22.50 29.90
CA LEU A 89 29.85 -23.18 29.94
C LEU A 89 29.79 -24.27 31.04
N TYR A 90 28.57 -24.53 31.53
CA TYR A 90 28.30 -25.59 32.46
C TYR A 90 27.17 -26.51 31.97
N GLY A 91 27.52 -27.46 31.11
CA GLY A 91 26.76 -28.68 30.86
C GLY A 91 25.36 -28.61 30.25
N THR A 92 24.79 -27.44 30.12
CA THR A 92 23.48 -27.24 29.45
C THR A 92 23.65 -26.58 28.09
N GLU A 93 22.83 -26.97 27.11
CA GLU A 93 22.84 -26.32 25.82
C GLU A 93 22.34 -24.88 25.95
N PRO A 94 23.09 -23.89 25.43
CA PRO A 94 22.63 -22.51 25.35
C PRO A 94 21.43 -22.39 24.43
N LYS A 95 20.56 -21.44 24.71
CA LYS A 95 19.34 -21.22 23.94
C LYS A 95 19.35 -19.82 23.35
N VAL A 96 18.99 -19.72 22.08
CA VAL A 96 18.77 -18.42 21.44
C VAL A 96 17.30 -18.03 21.62
N ILE A 97 17.08 -16.77 22.01
CA ILE A 97 15.77 -16.20 22.26
C ILE A 97 15.50 -15.13 21.20
N HIS A 98 14.46 -15.35 20.42
CA HIS A 98 13.99 -14.38 19.44
C HIS A 98 12.47 -14.48 19.28
N GLN A 99 11.80 -13.39 18.96
CA GLN A 99 10.34 -13.35 18.76
C GLN A 99 9.87 -14.29 17.63
N LEU A 100 10.68 -14.42 16.57
CA LEU A 100 10.42 -15.35 15.47
C LEU A 100 11.07 -16.69 15.79
N LYS A 101 10.27 -17.73 15.95
CA LYS A 101 10.75 -19.10 16.16
C LYS A 101 11.70 -19.60 15.07
N SER A 102 11.49 -19.17 13.81
CA SER A 102 12.38 -19.51 12.71
C SER A 102 13.81 -19.02 12.91
N VAL A 103 14.00 -17.91 13.63
CA VAL A 103 15.33 -17.39 13.97
C VAL A 103 15.93 -18.20 15.11
N SER A 104 15.21 -18.38 16.24
CA SER A 104 15.72 -19.17 17.38
C SER A 104 15.99 -20.62 17.01
N ASP A 105 15.11 -21.26 16.24
CA ASP A 105 15.28 -22.66 15.80
C ASP A 105 16.38 -22.80 14.72
N GLY A 106 16.79 -21.71 14.09
CA GLY A 106 17.86 -21.66 13.08
C GLY A 106 19.27 -21.75 13.65
N PHE A 107 19.44 -21.57 14.97
CA PHE A 107 20.74 -21.67 15.63
C PHE A 107 21.02 -23.10 16.08
N LYS A 108 22.25 -23.56 15.81
CA LYS A 108 22.73 -24.86 16.24
C LYS A 108 23.92 -24.73 17.18
N PHE A 109 23.86 -25.45 18.27
CA PHE A 109 24.96 -25.51 19.23
C PHE A 109 25.92 -26.63 18.91
N THR A 110 27.22 -26.35 18.94
CA THR A 110 28.30 -27.32 18.76
C THR A 110 29.28 -27.19 19.92
N PRO A 111 29.31 -28.15 20.85
CA PRO A 111 30.31 -28.17 21.93
C PRO A 111 31.64 -28.61 21.38
N PHE A 112 32.73 -27.98 21.82
CA PHE A 112 34.08 -28.36 21.36
C PHE A 112 35.09 -28.57 22.50
N ASP A 113 34.71 -28.39 23.74
CA ASP A 113 35.53 -28.72 24.88
C ASP A 113 34.69 -29.37 25.98
N LYS A 114 35.17 -30.47 26.56
CA LYS A 114 34.50 -31.21 27.63
C LYS A 114 35.46 -31.31 28.84
N ASN A 115 34.94 -31.01 30.03
CA ASN A 115 35.66 -31.22 31.23
C ASN A 115 35.71 -32.71 31.62
N ASP A 116 36.54 -33.08 32.64
CA ASP A 116 36.75 -34.44 33.12
C ASP A 116 35.48 -35.18 33.53
N LYS A 117 34.38 -34.48 33.77
CA LYS A 117 33.06 -35.02 34.10
C LYS A 117 32.15 -35.17 32.86
N GLY A 118 32.67 -34.98 31.65
CA GLY A 118 31.92 -35.11 30.41
C GLY A 118 30.96 -33.94 30.11
N LYS A 119 31.03 -32.85 30.91
CA LYS A 119 30.22 -31.65 30.70
C LYS A 119 30.95 -30.66 29.80
N TYR A 120 30.21 -29.93 28.99
CA TYR A 120 30.75 -28.91 28.05
C TYR A 120 31.30 -27.74 28.89
N SER A 121 32.49 -27.26 28.52
CA SER A 121 33.10 -26.07 29.08
C SER A 121 33.17 -24.92 28.06
N LYS A 122 33.15 -25.24 26.78
CA LYS A 122 33.09 -24.28 25.65
C LYS A 122 32.25 -24.79 24.54
N GLY A 123 31.73 -23.90 23.71
CA GLY A 123 30.98 -24.26 22.51
C GLY A 123 30.61 -23.05 21.67
N ILE A 124 30.07 -23.33 20.50
CA ILE A 124 29.68 -22.34 19.50
C ILE A 124 28.20 -22.50 19.16
N LEU A 125 27.46 -21.38 19.17
CA LEU A 125 26.16 -21.25 18.55
C LEU A 125 26.34 -20.66 17.15
N VAL A 126 25.88 -21.36 16.11
CA VAL A 126 25.93 -20.90 14.71
C VAL A 126 24.53 -20.84 14.14
N GLY A 127 24.17 -19.73 13.55
CA GLY A 127 22.90 -19.53 12.85
C GLY A 127 23.06 -18.58 11.66
N SER A 128 22.14 -18.65 10.72
CA SER A 128 22.10 -17.74 9.59
C SER A 128 20.77 -16.99 9.56
N ILE A 129 20.81 -15.68 9.39
CA ILE A 129 19.64 -14.82 9.34
C ILE A 129 19.63 -14.08 8.01
N ASP A 130 18.55 -14.22 7.27
CA ASP A 130 18.25 -13.40 6.10
C ASP A 130 17.33 -12.25 6.56
N PHE A 131 17.83 -11.02 6.48
CA PHE A 131 17.05 -9.86 6.88
C PHE A 131 15.99 -9.46 5.83
N LEU A 132 15.96 -10.10 4.67
CA LEU A 132 14.97 -9.81 3.61
C LEU A 132 14.83 -8.30 3.37
N ASN A 133 13.60 -7.78 3.27
CA ASN A 133 13.30 -6.34 3.20
C ASN A 133 12.95 -5.80 4.59
N SER A 134 13.85 -5.96 5.55
CA SER A 134 13.57 -5.73 6.97
C SER A 134 14.62 -4.84 7.65
N PRO A 135 14.72 -3.53 7.30
CA PRO A 135 15.60 -2.60 8.01
C PRO A 135 15.03 -2.24 9.39
N GLY A 136 15.90 -1.85 10.32
CA GLY A 136 15.54 -1.38 11.67
C GLY A 136 16.37 -2.01 12.77
N ARG A 137 15.94 -1.90 14.02
CA ARG A 137 16.67 -2.43 15.18
C ARG A 137 16.46 -3.94 15.29
N PHE A 138 17.53 -4.68 15.24
CA PHE A 138 17.55 -6.11 15.46
C PHE A 138 17.99 -6.42 16.89
N HIS A 139 17.29 -7.34 17.56
CA HIS A 139 17.59 -7.82 18.91
C HIS A 139 17.69 -9.34 18.90
N LEU A 140 18.81 -9.87 19.36
CA LEU A 140 19.05 -11.30 19.54
C LEU A 140 19.41 -11.57 20.99
N GLY A 141 18.54 -12.28 21.71
CA GLY A 141 18.82 -12.78 23.08
C GLY A 141 19.41 -14.18 23.02
N PHE A 142 20.22 -14.53 24.02
CA PHE A 142 20.67 -15.90 24.24
C PHE A 142 20.95 -16.16 25.72
N GLU A 143 20.53 -17.34 26.16
CA GLU A 143 20.73 -17.80 27.56
C GLU A 143 21.76 -18.91 27.59
N TYR A 144 22.65 -18.86 28.56
CA TYR A 144 23.59 -19.94 28.86
C TYR A 144 23.88 -20.03 30.37
N MET A 145 24.33 -21.18 30.78
CA MET A 145 24.79 -21.39 32.18
C MET A 145 26.30 -21.36 32.19
N ASP A 146 26.90 -20.56 33.11
CA ASP A 146 28.34 -20.42 33.23
C ASP A 146 28.96 -21.59 34.02
N GLY A 147 30.31 -21.63 34.12
CA GLY A 147 31.06 -22.63 34.84
C GLY A 147 30.71 -22.74 36.33
N ASP A 148 30.16 -21.70 36.94
CA ASP A 148 29.72 -21.64 38.33
C ASP A 148 28.23 -22.08 38.48
N GLY A 149 27.54 -22.37 37.39
CA GLY A 149 26.13 -22.81 37.37
C GLY A 149 25.15 -21.65 37.48
N ARG A 150 25.56 -20.43 37.14
CA ARG A 150 24.69 -19.26 37.07
C ARG A 150 24.12 -19.11 35.67
N LEU A 151 22.82 -18.82 35.59
CA LEU A 151 22.14 -18.52 34.33
C LEU A 151 22.43 -17.07 33.91
N HIS A 152 22.97 -16.90 32.73
CA HIS A 152 23.17 -15.61 32.07
C HIS A 152 22.14 -15.43 30.98
N ASP A 153 21.52 -14.24 30.91
CA ASP A 153 20.60 -13.78 29.88
C ASP A 153 21.29 -12.60 29.19
N GLU A 154 21.79 -12.87 28.00
CA GLU A 154 22.59 -11.93 27.23
C GLU A 154 21.85 -11.49 25.98
N PHE A 155 22.14 -10.29 25.48
CA PHE A 155 21.58 -9.82 24.23
C PHE A 155 22.59 -9.07 23.38
N LEU A 156 22.29 -9.05 22.10
CA LEU A 156 22.96 -8.26 21.07
C LEU A 156 21.91 -7.43 20.33
N GLU A 157 22.13 -6.13 20.22
CA GLU A 157 21.31 -5.22 19.44
C GLU A 157 22.15 -4.42 18.45
N PHE A 158 21.62 -4.24 17.25
CA PHE A 158 22.20 -3.36 16.23
C PHE A 158 21.17 -2.92 15.20
N ASP A 159 21.50 -1.88 14.42
CA ASP A 159 20.65 -1.41 13.36
C ASP A 159 20.94 -2.15 12.05
N VAL A 160 19.87 -2.68 11.43
CA VAL A 160 19.87 -3.18 10.05
C VAL A 160 19.43 -2.03 9.13
N VAL A 161 20.24 -1.69 8.16
CA VAL A 161 20.05 -0.48 7.35
C VAL A 161 19.52 -0.83 5.97
N SER A 162 18.64 0.01 5.44
CA SER A 162 18.17 -0.11 4.05
C SER A 162 19.12 0.62 3.09
N PRO A 163 19.64 -0.05 2.07
CA PRO A 163 20.33 0.64 0.98
C PRO A 163 19.37 1.30 -0.02
N LYS A 164 18.04 1.11 0.12
CA LYS A 164 16.99 1.59 -0.80
C LYS A 164 16.37 2.88 -0.33
N LEU A 165 16.15 3.03 0.98
CA LEU A 165 15.54 4.17 1.64
C LEU A 165 16.46 4.70 2.72
N ASP A 166 16.51 6.00 2.86
CA ASP A 166 16.97 6.63 4.10
C ASP A 166 15.86 6.44 5.15
N THR A 167 16.01 5.38 5.96
CA THR A 167 14.98 4.97 6.94
C THR A 167 14.67 6.07 7.97
N LYS A 168 15.59 7.04 8.19
CA LYS A 168 15.33 8.17 9.08
C LYS A 168 14.55 9.28 8.40
N ASN A 169 14.99 9.71 7.22
CA ASN A 169 14.43 10.88 6.57
C ASN A 169 13.26 10.53 5.63
N ASP A 170 13.40 9.48 4.82
CA ASP A 170 12.37 9.12 3.84
C ASP A 170 11.14 8.51 4.53
N LEU A 171 11.34 7.66 5.56
CA LEU A 171 10.25 7.06 6.32
C LEU A 171 9.47 8.10 7.14
N GLU A 172 10.17 9.09 7.74
CA GLU A 172 9.51 10.20 8.43
C GLU A 172 8.61 11.00 7.48
N ARG A 173 9.05 11.22 6.23
CA ARG A 173 8.26 11.93 5.22
C ARG A 173 7.08 11.11 4.71
N ILE A 174 7.28 9.82 4.45
CA ILE A 174 6.20 8.90 4.11
C ILE A 174 5.11 8.93 5.18
N ASN A 175 5.51 8.80 6.44
CA ASN A 175 4.61 8.84 7.58
C ASN A 175 3.93 10.19 7.75
N SER A 176 4.65 11.29 7.54
CA SER A 176 4.10 12.65 7.63
C SER A 176 2.99 12.85 6.59
N LEU A 177 3.21 12.45 5.35
CA LEU A 177 2.22 12.57 4.28
C LEU A 177 0.98 11.71 4.53
N ILE A 178 1.17 10.47 4.99
CA ILE A 178 0.05 9.57 5.32
C ILE A 178 -0.78 10.16 6.47
N ASN A 179 -0.13 10.72 7.49
CA ASN A 179 -0.82 11.34 8.62
C ASN A 179 -1.55 12.65 8.25
N GLU A 180 -1.01 13.40 7.32
CA GLU A 180 -1.65 14.61 6.80
C GLU A 180 -2.97 14.30 6.09
N GLU A 181 -2.97 13.26 5.24
CA GLU A 181 -4.17 12.84 4.48
C GLU A 181 -5.20 12.10 5.35
N TYR A 182 -4.72 11.26 6.26
CA TYR A 182 -5.54 10.44 7.14
C TYR A 182 -5.08 10.58 8.58
N GLU A 183 -5.62 11.59 9.29
CA GLU A 183 -5.26 11.88 10.68
C GLU A 183 -5.08 10.62 11.52
N ASN A 184 -3.87 10.48 12.11
CA ASN A 184 -3.51 9.39 13.01
C ASN A 184 -3.48 7.96 12.39
N TYR A 185 -3.53 7.80 11.06
CA TYR A 185 -3.47 6.47 10.44
C TYR A 185 -2.25 5.66 10.86
N VAL A 186 -1.08 6.28 10.85
CA VAL A 186 0.18 5.61 11.22
C VAL A 186 0.16 5.17 12.68
N PHE A 187 -0.45 5.95 13.57
CA PHE A 187 -0.59 5.56 14.98
C PHE A 187 -1.59 4.42 15.18
N GLU A 188 -2.69 4.42 14.44
CA GLU A 188 -3.62 3.30 14.46
C GLU A 188 -2.99 2.01 13.91
N TYR A 189 -2.17 2.14 12.88
CA TYR A 189 -1.42 1.04 12.29
C TYR A 189 -0.33 0.51 13.23
N LEU A 190 0.43 1.40 13.88
CA LEU A 190 1.45 1.07 14.88
C LEU A 190 0.88 0.37 16.12
N THR A 191 -0.38 0.64 16.48
CA THR A 191 -1.04 -0.02 17.63
C THR A 191 -1.46 -1.45 17.35
N LEU A 192 -1.65 -1.81 16.07
CA LEU A 192 -2.03 -3.16 15.64
C LEU A 192 -0.84 -4.07 15.38
N THR A 193 0.34 -3.49 15.23
CA THR A 193 1.54 -4.18 14.81
C THR A 193 2.64 -3.95 15.84
N PHE A 194 2.99 -4.99 16.56
CA PHE A 194 4.04 -4.96 17.59
C PHE A 194 5.43 -4.91 16.96
N SER A 195 6.00 -3.72 16.77
CA SER A 195 7.36 -3.61 16.25
C SER A 195 8.07 -2.33 16.64
N SER A 196 9.41 -2.36 16.73
CA SER A 196 10.24 -1.26 17.24
C SER A 196 10.86 -0.42 16.15
N LEU A 197 10.54 0.86 16.13
CA LEU A 197 11.34 1.92 15.52
C LEU A 197 12.10 2.65 16.63
N HIS A 198 13.43 2.52 16.64
CA HIS A 198 14.26 3.39 17.46
C HIS A 198 14.45 4.73 16.75
N ILE A 199 13.74 5.73 17.21
CA ILE A 199 14.10 7.12 16.91
C ILE A 199 15.16 7.50 17.97
N LYS A 200 16.39 7.75 17.51
CA LYS A 200 17.46 8.23 18.41
C LYS A 200 17.05 9.54 19.08
N ARG A 201 17.14 9.56 20.39
CA ARG A 201 16.92 10.72 21.24
C ARG A 201 17.94 11.84 20.97
N LYS A 202 17.43 13.00 20.59
CA LYS A 202 17.70 14.23 21.35
C LYS A 202 16.45 14.43 22.20
N GLU A 203 16.58 14.45 23.51
CA GLU A 203 15.47 14.36 24.50
C GLU A 203 14.31 15.35 24.31
N SER A 204 14.53 16.47 23.61
CA SER A 204 13.52 17.47 23.31
C SER A 204 12.58 17.15 22.13
N ARG A 205 12.99 16.29 21.18
CA ARG A 205 12.19 16.00 19.97
C ARG A 205 11.04 15.02 20.24
N SER A 206 11.24 14.04 21.09
CA SER A 206 10.22 13.03 21.46
C SER A 206 9.02 13.66 22.17
N ASP A 207 9.27 14.60 23.08
CA ASP A 207 8.20 15.27 23.83
C ASP A 207 7.39 16.24 22.97
N ILE A 208 7.99 16.85 21.95
CA ILE A 208 7.29 17.67 20.97
C ILE A 208 6.36 16.82 20.08
N ILE A 209 6.83 15.66 19.63
CA ILE A 209 6.04 14.71 18.86
C ILE A 209 4.87 14.19 19.71
N TRP A 210 5.14 13.77 20.95
CA TRP A 210 4.08 13.33 21.86
C TRP A 210 3.04 14.44 22.10
N LEU A 211 3.49 15.68 22.29
CA LEU A 211 2.61 16.83 22.49
C LEU A 211 1.74 17.10 21.27
N SER A 212 2.27 16.98 20.06
CA SER A 212 1.50 17.11 18.82
C SER A 212 0.39 16.06 18.74
N ILE A 213 0.73 14.78 19.02
CA ILE A 213 -0.26 13.69 19.08
C ILE A 213 -1.29 13.97 20.17
N PHE A 214 -0.83 14.38 21.35
CA PHE A 214 -1.68 14.70 22.48
C PHE A 214 -2.69 15.79 22.11
N GLN A 215 -2.26 16.89 21.51
CA GLN A 215 -3.15 17.98 21.08
C GLN A 215 -4.19 17.53 20.07
N SER A 216 -3.84 16.62 19.15
CA SER A 216 -4.76 16.13 18.11
C SER A 216 -5.88 15.23 18.66
N VAL A 217 -5.65 14.53 19.77
CA VAL A 217 -6.62 13.52 20.27
C VAL A 217 -7.22 13.84 21.63
N ILE A 218 -6.64 14.73 22.43
CA ILE A 218 -6.99 14.91 23.83
C ILE A 218 -8.44 15.39 24.04
N GLU A 219 -8.94 16.27 23.19
CA GLU A 219 -10.34 16.74 23.28
C GLU A 219 -11.33 15.60 23.02
N LYS A 220 -11.01 14.74 22.04
CA LYS A 220 -11.80 13.54 21.71
C LYS A 220 -11.77 12.53 22.87
N TYR A 221 -10.59 12.37 23.53
CA TYR A 221 -10.45 11.55 24.72
C TYR A 221 -11.30 12.10 25.89
N PHE A 222 -11.21 13.39 26.18
CA PHE A 222 -12.01 14.02 27.24
C PHE A 222 -13.53 13.85 27.00
N ALA A 223 -13.98 14.03 25.76
CA ALA A 223 -15.37 13.80 25.39
C ALA A 223 -15.81 12.35 25.64
N ALA A 224 -14.93 11.37 25.31
CA ALA A 224 -15.20 9.96 25.55
C ALA A 224 -15.28 9.63 27.05
N VAL A 225 -14.38 10.19 27.88
CA VAL A 225 -14.40 10.02 29.34
C VAL A 225 -15.68 10.63 29.93
N LYS A 226 -16.08 11.84 29.53
CA LYS A 226 -17.33 12.48 29.95
C LYS A 226 -18.56 11.63 29.59
N TYR A 227 -18.56 11.04 28.39
CA TYR A 227 -19.63 10.14 27.96
C TYR A 227 -19.70 8.89 28.85
N ILE A 228 -18.56 8.28 29.24
CA ILE A 228 -18.51 7.13 30.14
C ILE A 228 -19.06 7.52 31.54
N ILE A 229 -18.69 8.67 32.07
CA ILE A 229 -19.19 9.17 33.36
C ILE A 229 -20.71 9.27 33.35
N SER A 230 -21.32 9.73 32.24
CA SER A 230 -22.77 9.85 32.09
C SER A 230 -23.47 8.50 31.89
N ARG A 231 -22.78 7.50 31.31
CA ARG A 231 -23.35 6.17 30.99
C ARG A 231 -22.37 5.04 31.34
N PRO A 232 -22.07 4.85 32.63
CA PRO A 232 -21.00 3.91 33.03
C PRO A 232 -21.39 2.45 32.82
N ASN A 233 -20.35 1.62 32.74
CA ASN A 233 -20.51 0.19 32.83
C ASN A 233 -20.79 -0.21 34.28
N ASN A 234 -21.88 -0.95 34.52
CA ASN A 234 -22.30 -1.40 35.84
C ASN A 234 -22.29 -2.92 35.88
N ARG A 235 -21.90 -3.47 37.03
CA ARG A 235 -21.95 -4.91 37.29
C ARG A 235 -22.86 -5.13 38.48
N GLN A 236 -23.65 -6.19 38.45
CA GLN A 236 -24.38 -6.67 39.59
C GLN A 236 -23.47 -7.54 40.44
N THR A 237 -23.27 -7.20 41.70
CA THR A 237 -22.49 -7.95 42.66
C THR A 237 -23.41 -8.44 43.77
N LYS A 238 -23.34 -9.70 44.11
CA LYS A 238 -24.03 -10.27 45.29
C LYS A 238 -23.16 -10.09 46.50
N ASN A 239 -23.50 -9.14 47.35
CA ASN A 239 -22.82 -8.96 48.63
C ASN A 239 -23.56 -9.74 49.72
N THR A 240 -22.80 -10.32 50.61
CA THR A 240 -23.30 -11.10 51.72
C THR A 240 -23.28 -10.26 52.97
N TYR A 241 -24.44 -10.13 53.63
CA TYR A 241 -24.63 -9.40 54.86
C TYR A 241 -25.20 -10.32 55.92
N TYR A 242 -25.07 -9.91 57.17
CA TYR A 242 -25.66 -10.55 58.30
C TYR A 242 -26.62 -9.55 58.98
N ALA A 243 -27.86 -9.97 59.19
CA ALA A 243 -28.90 -9.13 59.84
C ALA A 243 -29.81 -9.97 60.68
N HIS A 244 -30.53 -9.34 61.57
CA HIS A 244 -31.64 -9.94 62.28
C HIS A 244 -32.79 -10.33 61.34
N PRO A 245 -33.58 -11.36 61.67
CA PRO A 245 -34.66 -11.87 60.81
C PRO A 245 -35.61 -10.79 60.28
N ASP A 246 -35.98 -9.82 61.08
CA ASP A 246 -36.87 -8.70 60.74
C ASP A 246 -36.37 -7.80 59.62
N ARG A 247 -35.07 -7.78 59.38
CA ARG A 247 -34.42 -6.95 58.35
C ARG A 247 -34.15 -7.69 57.03
N ILE A 248 -34.39 -9.01 56.97
CA ILE A 248 -34.09 -9.85 55.81
C ILE A 248 -35.31 -9.93 54.90
N LYS A 249 -35.30 -9.21 53.77
CA LYS A 249 -36.39 -9.21 52.78
C LYS A 249 -36.43 -10.44 51.89
N ARG A 250 -35.33 -11.10 51.69
CA ARG A 250 -35.22 -12.32 50.85
C ARG A 250 -34.32 -13.33 51.51
N TRP A 251 -34.91 -14.48 51.88
CA TRP A 251 -34.20 -15.57 52.52
C TRP A 251 -33.63 -16.53 51.47
N SER A 252 -32.42 -17.06 51.70
CA SER A 252 -31.99 -18.25 50.99
C SER A 252 -32.67 -19.50 51.63
N ASN A 253 -32.89 -20.54 50.83
CA ASN A 253 -33.56 -21.76 51.35
C ASN A 253 -32.87 -22.31 52.62
N ARG A 254 -31.55 -22.36 52.63
CA ARG A 254 -30.76 -22.83 53.76
C ARG A 254 -30.88 -21.99 55.02
N GLU A 255 -30.90 -20.70 54.91
CA GLU A 255 -31.07 -19.80 56.08
C GLU A 255 -32.51 -19.75 56.55
N ALA A 256 -33.49 -19.92 55.67
CA ALA A 256 -34.88 -20.04 56.00
C ALA A 256 -35.19 -21.33 56.78
N GLU A 257 -34.54 -22.45 56.39
CA GLU A 257 -34.62 -23.72 57.14
C GLU A 257 -34.00 -23.58 58.53
N ARG A 258 -32.82 -23.00 58.60
CA ARG A 258 -32.14 -22.70 59.88
C ARG A 258 -32.92 -21.79 60.82
N TYR A 259 -33.66 -20.82 60.26
CA TYR A 259 -34.53 -19.95 61.04
C TYR A 259 -35.70 -20.77 61.64
N LYS A 260 -36.32 -21.65 60.84
CA LYS A 260 -37.40 -22.55 61.27
C LYS A 260 -36.94 -23.55 62.38
N GLU A 261 -35.71 -24.12 62.21
CA GLU A 261 -35.16 -25.05 63.20
C GLU A 261 -34.87 -24.44 64.54
N LEU A 262 -34.49 -23.14 64.57
CA LEU A 262 -34.14 -22.43 65.81
C LEU A 262 -35.38 -21.92 66.56
N GLY A 263 -36.55 -21.88 65.99
CA GLY A 263 -37.78 -21.44 66.67
C GLY A 263 -37.68 -20.08 67.34
N HIS A 264 -38.08 -19.98 68.64
CA HIS A 264 -38.02 -18.74 69.41
C HIS A 264 -36.64 -18.16 69.62
N ASP A 265 -35.55 -18.97 69.53
CA ASP A 265 -34.17 -18.50 69.67
C ASP A 265 -33.65 -17.82 68.41
N ALA A 266 -34.40 -17.89 67.33
CA ALA A 266 -34.02 -17.33 66.02
C ALA A 266 -33.95 -15.82 66.04
N ASP A 267 -34.84 -15.15 66.77
CA ASP A 267 -34.99 -13.68 66.80
C ASP A 267 -33.80 -12.95 67.42
N ALA A 268 -33.00 -13.66 68.23
CA ALA A 268 -31.77 -13.12 68.84
C ALA A 268 -30.52 -13.36 67.97
N LYS A 269 -30.64 -14.02 66.82
CA LYS A 269 -29.47 -14.40 66.00
C LYS A 269 -29.39 -13.68 64.67
N TYR A 270 -28.17 -13.56 64.17
CA TYR A 270 -27.91 -12.99 62.83
C TYR A 270 -27.93 -14.09 61.78
N PHE A 271 -28.59 -13.80 60.66
CA PHE A 271 -28.71 -14.69 59.50
C PHE A 271 -28.02 -14.08 58.31
N ARG A 272 -27.46 -14.92 57.51
CA ARG A 272 -26.78 -14.55 56.29
C ARG A 272 -27.81 -14.29 55.20
N TYR A 273 -27.73 -13.12 54.55
CA TYR A 273 -28.53 -12.86 53.36
C TYR A 273 -27.67 -12.22 52.27
N SER A 274 -28.04 -12.40 51.01
CA SER A 274 -27.34 -11.80 49.89
C SER A 274 -28.20 -10.72 49.26
N GLN A 275 -27.64 -9.57 49.12
CA GLN A 275 -28.25 -8.46 48.44
C GLN A 275 -27.50 -8.21 47.14
N THR A 276 -28.24 -8.06 46.03
CA THR A 276 -27.66 -7.73 44.73
C THR A 276 -27.55 -6.21 44.62
N GLU A 277 -26.35 -5.71 44.58
CA GLU A 277 -26.04 -4.30 44.43
C GLU A 277 -25.45 -4.01 43.07
N ARG A 278 -25.76 -2.84 42.53
CA ARG A 278 -25.10 -2.38 41.30
C ARG A 278 -23.85 -1.60 41.67
N THR A 279 -22.70 -2.04 41.16
CA THR A 279 -21.46 -1.34 41.39
C THR A 279 -20.86 -0.81 40.07
N VAL A 280 -20.33 0.39 40.10
CA VAL A 280 -19.54 0.98 39.01
C VAL A 280 -18.05 0.54 39.07
N ASN A 281 -17.67 -0.21 40.11
CA ASN A 281 -16.27 -0.69 40.23
C ASN A 281 -16.03 -1.90 39.37
N THR A 282 -15.99 -1.67 38.05
CA THR A 282 -15.69 -2.68 37.00
C THR A 282 -14.26 -2.54 36.48
N PRO A 283 -13.66 -3.60 35.94
CA PRO A 283 -12.31 -3.52 35.36
C PRO A 283 -12.18 -2.41 34.31
N GLU A 284 -13.21 -2.20 33.51
CA GLU A 284 -13.23 -1.18 32.46
C GLU A 284 -13.21 0.24 33.05
N ASN A 285 -14.01 0.51 34.09
CA ASN A 285 -13.98 1.81 34.76
C ASN A 285 -12.67 2.06 35.50
N ARG A 286 -12.08 1.02 36.09
CA ARG A 286 -10.74 1.09 36.69
C ARG A 286 -9.71 1.44 35.63
N PHE A 287 -9.80 0.84 34.44
CA PHE A 287 -8.94 1.18 33.32
C PHE A 287 -9.06 2.64 32.89
N VAL A 288 -10.27 3.17 32.76
CA VAL A 288 -10.49 4.59 32.43
C VAL A 288 -9.86 5.52 33.47
N LYS A 289 -10.02 5.21 34.78
CA LYS A 289 -9.36 5.94 35.86
C LYS A 289 -7.84 5.90 35.75
N TYR A 290 -7.29 4.73 35.47
CA TYR A 290 -5.85 4.51 35.28
C TYR A 290 -5.31 5.35 34.11
N THR A 291 -5.92 5.27 32.92
CA THR A 291 -5.49 6.03 31.75
C THR A 291 -5.53 7.53 31.97
N LEU A 292 -6.56 8.04 32.65
CA LEU A 292 -6.70 9.45 32.99
C LEU A 292 -5.56 9.93 33.90
N ARG A 293 -5.13 9.11 34.88
CA ARG A 293 -4.04 9.42 35.82
C ARG A 293 -2.69 9.43 35.10
N GLU A 294 -2.42 8.42 34.28
CA GLU A 294 -1.14 8.28 33.56
C GLU A 294 -0.96 9.41 32.53
N LEU A 295 -2.00 9.71 31.74
CA LEU A 295 -1.96 10.83 30.80
C LEU A 295 -1.74 12.18 31.48
N ASN A 296 -2.40 12.42 32.60
CA ASN A 296 -2.20 13.66 33.37
C ASN A 296 -0.77 13.76 33.93
N LYS A 297 -0.20 12.62 34.39
CA LYS A 297 1.18 12.57 34.90
C LYS A 297 2.19 12.91 33.77
N LYS A 298 2.03 12.30 32.61
CA LYS A 298 2.90 12.57 31.45
C LYS A 298 2.74 14.01 30.96
N PHE A 299 1.51 14.48 30.82
CA PHE A 299 1.23 15.85 30.39
C PHE A 299 1.93 16.88 31.31
N LYS A 300 1.84 16.69 32.62
CA LYS A 300 2.51 17.59 33.57
C LYS A 300 4.03 17.58 33.42
N ARG A 301 4.64 16.39 33.21
CA ARG A 301 6.07 16.26 33.00
C ARG A 301 6.50 17.01 31.74
N VAL A 302 5.87 16.72 30.60
CA VAL A 302 6.18 17.36 29.31
C VAL A 302 5.96 18.87 29.37
N HIS A 303 4.89 19.33 30.03
CA HIS A 303 4.63 20.75 30.22
C HIS A 303 5.74 21.45 31.04
N GLN A 304 6.22 20.81 32.13
CA GLN A 304 7.33 21.33 32.94
C GLN A 304 8.67 21.38 32.17
N GLU A 305 8.98 20.32 31.40
CA GLU A 305 10.20 20.23 30.59
C GLU A 305 10.20 21.29 29.46
N LEU A 306 9.08 21.49 28.80
CA LEU A 306 8.94 22.53 27.76
C LEU A 306 8.97 23.94 28.36
N LYS A 307 8.37 24.15 29.53
CA LYS A 307 8.49 25.44 30.25
C LYS A 307 9.93 25.75 30.63
N ALA A 308 10.68 24.75 31.10
CA ALA A 308 12.11 24.90 31.42
C ALA A 308 12.98 25.19 30.19
N ALA A 309 12.61 24.64 29.00
CA ALA A 309 13.35 24.82 27.76
C ALA A 309 13.04 26.12 27.02
N TYR A 310 11.79 26.60 27.07
CA TYR A 310 11.31 27.74 26.26
C TYR A 310 10.89 28.97 27.08
N GLY A 311 11.00 28.93 28.43
CA GLY A 311 10.72 30.06 29.31
C GLY A 311 9.24 30.37 29.53
N ASP A 312 8.96 31.57 30.10
CA ASP A 312 7.60 31.98 30.50
C ASP A 312 6.64 32.23 29.34
N ASP A 313 7.12 32.45 28.14
CA ASP A 313 6.30 32.59 26.92
C ASP A 313 5.49 31.32 26.61
N PHE A 314 5.95 30.14 27.02
CA PHE A 314 5.26 28.88 26.87
C PHE A 314 4.08 28.74 27.85
N ASP A 315 4.14 29.38 29.02
CA ASP A 315 3.08 29.33 30.06
C ASP A 315 1.87 30.21 29.70
N GLY A 316 2.02 31.18 28.78
CA GLY A 316 0.95 32.03 28.27
C GLY A 316 -0.03 31.32 27.33
N ASN A 317 0.17 30.04 26.99
CA ASN A 317 -0.71 29.32 26.10
C ASN A 317 -1.99 28.87 26.84
N ASP A 318 -3.10 29.61 26.65
CA ASP A 318 -4.43 29.33 27.20
C ASP A 318 -4.89 27.87 27.01
N GLN A 319 -4.44 27.22 25.95
CA GLN A 319 -4.79 25.85 25.62
C GLN A 319 -4.19 24.82 26.62
N MET A 320 -2.95 24.99 27.03
CA MET A 320 -2.29 24.12 28.01
C MET A 320 -2.92 24.23 29.40
N GLN A 321 -3.23 25.48 29.80
CA GLN A 321 -3.94 25.73 31.06
C GLN A 321 -5.37 25.14 31.04
N ARG A 322 -6.05 25.18 29.90
CA ARG A 322 -7.35 24.55 29.70
C ARG A 322 -7.27 23.05 29.88
N TYR A 323 -6.27 22.36 29.28
CA TYR A 323 -6.09 20.92 29.45
C TYR A 323 -5.83 20.55 30.91
N SER A 324 -4.99 21.29 31.63
CA SER A 324 -4.75 21.10 33.06
C SER A 324 -6.04 21.19 33.88
N ARG A 325 -6.89 22.19 33.61
CA ARG A 325 -8.21 22.37 34.27
C ARG A 325 -9.13 21.19 34.02
N VAL A 326 -9.24 20.72 32.75
CA VAL A 326 -10.08 19.58 32.40
C VAL A 326 -9.59 18.28 33.04
N PHE A 327 -8.30 18.02 33.08
CA PHE A 327 -7.74 16.87 33.77
C PHE A 327 -8.09 16.87 35.24
N ASN A 328 -7.94 18.01 35.92
CA ASN A 328 -8.27 18.14 37.35
C ASN A 328 -9.75 17.94 37.60
N GLN A 329 -10.66 18.49 36.75
CA GLN A 329 -12.10 18.29 36.86
C GLN A 329 -12.47 16.81 36.70
N LEU A 330 -11.95 16.13 35.68
CA LEU A 330 -12.25 14.73 35.41
C LEU A 330 -11.68 13.80 36.49
N LYS A 331 -10.44 14.02 36.95
CA LYS A 331 -9.79 13.21 37.97
C LYS A 331 -10.55 13.27 39.32
N ASN A 332 -11.04 14.45 39.68
CA ASN A 332 -11.72 14.69 40.99
C ASN A 332 -13.22 14.46 40.89
N HIS A 333 -13.73 13.94 39.78
CA HIS A 333 -15.17 13.68 39.63
C HIS A 333 -15.64 12.58 40.59
N SER A 334 -16.81 12.79 41.24
CA SER A 334 -17.40 11.88 42.22
C SER A 334 -17.56 10.43 41.74
N PHE A 335 -17.74 10.24 40.43
CA PHE A 335 -17.81 8.92 39.79
C PHE A 335 -16.60 8.04 40.13
N PHE A 336 -15.39 8.60 40.14
CA PHE A 336 -14.13 7.84 40.36
C PHE A 336 -13.87 7.52 41.85
N VAL A 337 -14.62 8.08 42.76
CA VAL A 337 -14.50 7.77 44.20
C VAL A 337 -14.87 6.30 44.46
N GLY A 338 -15.93 5.80 43.81
CA GLY A 338 -16.35 4.39 43.89
C GLY A 338 -15.59 3.40 42.99
N VAL A 339 -14.59 3.87 42.25
CA VAL A 339 -13.84 3.05 41.31
C VAL A 339 -12.43 2.74 41.86
N GLY A 340 -12.11 1.45 42.04
CA GLY A 340 -10.80 0.97 42.53
C GLY A 340 -9.63 1.20 41.59
N GLU A 341 -8.48 0.65 41.95
CA GLU A 341 -7.28 0.70 41.11
C GLU A 341 -7.33 -0.38 40.02
N PHE A 342 -6.62 -0.15 38.89
CA PHE A 342 -6.56 -1.08 37.77
C PHE A 342 -5.41 -2.07 37.94
N GLU A 343 -5.71 -3.36 37.94
CA GLU A 343 -4.77 -4.48 38.14
C GLU A 343 -4.54 -5.28 36.85
N GLY A 344 -4.99 -4.74 35.69
CA GLY A 344 -4.93 -5.45 34.42
C GLY A 344 -6.26 -6.11 34.02
N PHE A 345 -6.35 -6.48 32.75
CA PHE A 345 -7.45 -7.31 32.24
C PHE A 345 -7.04 -8.78 32.28
N ARG A 346 -7.83 -9.63 32.93
CA ARG A 346 -7.60 -11.10 32.92
C ARG A 346 -7.98 -11.74 31.57
N GLN A 347 -8.86 -11.11 30.83
CA GLN A 347 -9.31 -11.50 29.48
C GLN A 347 -9.65 -10.24 28.70
N GLU A 348 -9.63 -10.31 27.36
CA GLU A 348 -10.07 -9.21 26.52
C GLU A 348 -11.52 -8.81 26.84
N SER A 349 -11.74 -7.53 27.12
CA SER A 349 -13.06 -7.02 27.47
C SER A 349 -13.83 -6.60 26.22
N ALA A 350 -14.91 -7.28 25.92
CA ALA A 350 -15.84 -6.91 24.83
C ALA A 350 -16.39 -5.49 25.01
N VAL A 351 -16.52 -5.01 26.26
CA VAL A 351 -16.96 -3.64 26.56
C VAL A 351 -15.94 -2.62 26.06
N MET A 352 -14.63 -2.90 26.24
CA MET A 352 -13.56 -2.02 25.76
C MET A 352 -13.46 -2.00 24.24
N GLN A 353 -13.82 -3.09 23.56
CA GLN A 353 -13.76 -3.18 22.10
C GLN A 353 -14.98 -2.58 21.41
N GLN A 354 -16.18 -2.80 21.93
CA GLN A 354 -17.43 -2.55 21.21
C GLN A 354 -18.28 -1.41 21.79
N ARG A 355 -18.22 -1.15 23.10
CA ARG A 355 -19.09 -0.17 23.73
C ARG A 355 -18.64 1.27 23.47
N VAL A 356 -19.54 2.09 22.93
CA VAL A 356 -19.31 3.51 22.67
C VAL A 356 -18.78 4.23 23.91
N GLY A 357 -17.76 5.04 23.77
CA GLY A 357 -17.02 5.70 24.86
C GLY A 357 -15.83 4.87 25.32
N TYR A 358 -16.01 3.61 25.72
CA TYR A 358 -14.91 2.74 26.14
C TYR A 358 -13.95 2.40 25.01
N SER A 359 -14.48 2.03 23.84
CA SER A 359 -13.66 1.78 22.65
C SER A 359 -12.88 3.02 22.21
N LYS A 360 -13.47 4.22 22.33
CA LYS A 360 -12.78 5.48 22.04
C LYS A 360 -11.69 5.79 23.06
N VAL A 361 -11.94 5.61 24.36
CA VAL A 361 -10.92 5.80 25.40
C VAL A 361 -9.78 4.82 25.20
N TYR A 362 -10.07 3.55 24.90
CA TYR A 362 -9.07 2.52 24.63
C TYR A 362 -8.21 2.89 23.40
N LYS A 363 -8.86 3.29 22.31
CA LYS A 363 -8.19 3.75 21.09
C LYS A 363 -7.23 4.91 21.38
N TYR A 364 -7.72 6.00 21.98
CA TYR A 364 -6.89 7.19 22.24
C TYR A 364 -5.81 6.94 23.27
N TRP A 365 -6.05 6.07 24.26
CA TRP A 365 -5.03 5.62 25.18
C TRP A 365 -3.89 4.89 24.46
N LEU A 366 -4.22 3.95 23.57
CA LEU A 366 -3.20 3.24 22.80
C LEU A 366 -2.38 4.21 21.93
N MET A 367 -3.02 5.17 21.26
CA MET A 367 -2.32 6.19 20.49
C MET A 367 -1.33 7.00 21.36
N LEU A 368 -1.77 7.43 22.52
CA LEU A 368 -0.94 8.21 23.46
C LEU A 368 0.10 7.35 24.18
N LYS A 369 -0.20 6.07 24.44
CA LYS A 369 0.74 5.11 25.01
C LYS A 369 1.86 4.78 24.02
N CYS A 370 1.56 4.59 22.73
CA CYS A 370 2.60 4.40 21.71
C CYS A 370 3.54 5.61 21.63
N GLY A 371 3.00 6.82 21.73
CA GLY A 371 3.83 8.02 21.92
C GLY A 371 4.69 8.01 23.19
N LEU A 372 4.22 7.37 24.28
CA LEU A 372 4.96 7.17 25.53
C LEU A 372 6.03 6.05 25.42
N GLU A 373 5.74 4.99 24.69
CA GLU A 373 6.63 3.84 24.51
C GLU A 373 7.73 4.10 23.48
N LEU A 374 7.49 4.97 22.51
CA LEU A 374 8.53 5.58 21.66
C LEU A 374 9.63 6.27 22.51
N GLU A 375 9.27 6.76 23.68
CA GLU A 375 10.22 7.37 24.63
C GLU A 375 11.09 6.32 25.35
N LYS A 376 10.55 5.14 25.67
CA LYS A 376 11.24 4.10 26.43
C LYS A 376 12.11 3.16 25.59
N GLY A 377 12.07 3.30 24.29
CA GLY A 377 12.84 2.47 23.35
C GLY A 377 12.39 1.00 23.28
N GLU A 378 11.18 0.68 23.73
CA GLU A 378 10.68 -0.70 23.82
C GLU A 378 9.64 -1.07 22.74
N THR A 379 9.32 -0.16 21.81
CA THR A 379 8.36 -0.45 20.74
C THR A 379 9.05 -1.04 19.53
N ASN A 380 8.75 -2.31 19.26
CA ASN A 380 9.18 -3.00 18.06
C ASN A 380 8.14 -2.80 16.93
N ILE A 381 8.38 -1.94 15.93
CA ILE A 381 7.60 -1.91 14.67
C ILE A 381 8.11 -3.04 13.78
N GLY A 382 7.25 -4.02 13.42
CA GLY A 382 7.60 -5.12 12.52
C GLY A 382 7.95 -4.60 11.15
N LEU A 383 9.13 -4.97 10.78
CA LEU A 383 9.77 -4.60 9.53
C LEU A 383 9.01 -5.11 8.29
N LYS A 384 8.04 -5.99 8.49
CA LYS A 384 7.10 -6.47 7.46
C LYS A 384 6.23 -5.36 6.85
N GLN A 385 6.36 -4.14 7.35
CA GLN A 385 5.38 -3.07 7.13
C GLN A 385 5.92 -1.85 6.37
N ILE A 386 7.21 -1.72 6.18
CA ILE A 386 7.76 -0.61 5.39
C ILE A 386 7.27 -0.69 3.94
N TRP A 387 7.14 -1.89 3.39
CA TRP A 387 6.60 -2.06 2.05
C TRP A 387 5.11 -1.70 1.95
N GLU A 388 4.30 -1.98 2.99
CA GLU A 388 2.89 -1.58 3.05
C GLU A 388 2.75 -0.05 3.19
N LEU A 389 3.57 0.58 4.02
CA LEU A 389 3.61 2.05 4.13
C LEU A 389 4.04 2.71 2.81
N TYR A 390 5.02 2.12 2.13
CA TYR A 390 5.44 2.57 0.81
C TYR A 390 4.32 2.42 -0.23
N GLU A 391 3.58 1.31 -0.23
CA GLU A 391 2.41 1.10 -1.09
C GLU A 391 1.34 2.17 -0.86
N ILE A 392 0.93 2.38 0.39
CA ILE A 392 -0.05 3.42 0.74
C ILE A 392 0.44 4.81 0.32
N TRP A 393 1.71 5.11 0.58
CA TRP A 393 2.30 6.38 0.18
C TRP A 393 2.30 6.57 -1.35
N CYS A 394 2.65 5.55 -2.12
CA CYS A 394 2.55 5.58 -3.58
C CYS A 394 1.13 5.88 -4.05
N PHE A 395 0.12 5.26 -3.43
CA PHE A 395 -1.28 5.53 -3.70
C PHE A 395 -1.66 7.00 -3.45
N LEU A 396 -1.21 7.56 -2.32
CA LEU A 396 -1.47 8.96 -1.97
C LEU A 396 -0.76 9.93 -2.91
N ILE A 397 0.45 9.61 -3.35
CA ILE A 397 1.13 10.41 -4.37
C ILE A 397 0.36 10.39 -5.69
N MET A 398 -0.12 9.23 -6.14
CA MET A 398 -0.98 9.16 -7.33
C MET A 398 -2.25 9.99 -7.17
N LYS A 399 -2.93 9.92 -6.02
CA LYS A 399 -4.08 10.78 -5.68
C LYS A 399 -3.73 12.26 -5.85
N ARG A 400 -2.64 12.73 -5.24
CA ARG A 400 -2.19 14.14 -5.31
C ARG A 400 -1.86 14.56 -6.74
N LEU A 401 -1.16 13.72 -7.49
CA LEU A 401 -0.84 13.99 -8.90
C LEU A 401 -2.08 14.11 -9.77
N ILE A 402 -3.08 13.24 -9.59
CA ILE A 402 -4.35 13.32 -10.33
C ILE A 402 -5.08 14.63 -9.99
N MET A 403 -5.18 15.00 -8.70
CA MET A 403 -5.78 16.27 -8.28
C MET A 403 -5.04 17.48 -8.87
N LYS A 404 -3.71 17.47 -8.85
CA LYS A 404 -2.87 18.52 -9.46
C LYS A 404 -3.12 18.66 -10.97
N ILE A 405 -3.17 17.52 -11.69
CA ILE A 405 -3.40 17.51 -13.14
C ILE A 405 -4.81 18.01 -13.48
N PHE A 406 -5.82 17.64 -12.70
CA PHE A 406 -7.20 18.11 -12.88
C PHE A 406 -7.41 19.53 -12.32
N LYS A 407 -6.38 20.14 -11.71
CA LYS A 407 -6.43 21.47 -11.08
C LYS A 407 -7.57 21.55 -10.05
N ILE A 408 -7.64 20.56 -9.14
CA ILE A 408 -8.57 20.56 -8.03
C ILE A 408 -7.95 21.40 -6.92
N ASP A 409 -8.70 22.40 -6.46
CA ASP A 409 -8.25 23.26 -5.37
C ASP A 409 -8.50 22.56 -4.02
N VAL A 410 -7.42 22.12 -3.39
CA VAL A 410 -7.46 21.39 -2.11
C VAL A 410 -7.81 22.31 -0.94
N GLU A 411 -7.46 23.58 -1.00
CA GLU A 411 -7.77 24.58 0.04
C GLU A 411 -9.24 24.99 -0.01
N ASN A 412 -9.84 24.95 -1.20
CA ASN A 412 -11.27 25.21 -1.38
C ASN A 412 -12.09 23.94 -1.13
N GLN A 413 -12.59 23.80 0.08
CA GLN A 413 -13.40 22.62 0.49
C GLN A 413 -14.62 22.37 -0.42
N GLN A 414 -15.22 23.39 -0.99
CA GLN A 414 -16.37 23.25 -1.89
C GLN A 414 -15.95 22.64 -3.25
N ASP A 415 -14.85 23.09 -3.84
CA ASP A 415 -14.30 22.53 -5.07
C ASP A 415 -13.87 21.08 -4.85
N TYR A 416 -13.16 20.81 -3.74
CA TYR A 416 -12.74 19.46 -3.38
C TYR A 416 -13.92 18.49 -3.27
N LEU A 417 -14.95 18.80 -2.45
CA LEU A 417 -16.12 17.94 -2.23
C LEU A 417 -16.98 17.76 -3.49
N ALA A 418 -16.99 18.75 -4.38
CA ALA A 418 -17.71 18.66 -5.65
C ALA A 418 -17.02 17.73 -6.65
N ARG A 419 -15.68 17.69 -6.64
CA ARG A 419 -14.87 17.04 -7.68
C ARG A 419 -14.12 15.79 -7.22
N VAL A 420 -14.00 15.53 -5.92
CA VAL A 420 -13.41 14.32 -5.34
C VAL A 420 -14.46 13.58 -4.53
N LYS A 421 -14.78 12.36 -4.94
CA LYS A 421 -15.64 11.46 -4.16
C LYS A 421 -14.78 10.41 -3.48
N GLU A 422 -14.59 10.58 -2.19
CA GLU A 422 -13.79 9.70 -1.34
C GLU A 422 -14.53 9.44 -0.02
N ASN A 423 -14.60 8.18 0.40
CA ASN A 423 -15.00 7.82 1.76
C ASN A 423 -13.76 7.50 2.59
N LYS A 424 -13.27 8.47 3.34
CA LYS A 424 -12.03 8.32 4.14
C LYS A 424 -12.09 7.16 5.14
N GLN A 425 -13.27 6.83 5.70
CA GLN A 425 -13.39 5.72 6.64
C GLN A 425 -13.27 4.36 5.96
N GLU A 426 -13.89 4.20 4.79
CA GLU A 426 -13.77 2.98 4.00
C GLU A 426 -12.35 2.82 3.44
N MET A 427 -11.71 3.91 3.01
CA MET A 427 -10.32 3.90 2.58
C MET A 427 -9.37 3.46 3.69
N LEU A 428 -9.54 3.99 4.90
CA LEU A 428 -8.80 3.53 6.08
C LEU A 428 -9.03 2.04 6.38
N ALA A 429 -10.25 1.55 6.20
CA ALA A 429 -10.56 0.13 6.35
C ALA A 429 -9.88 -0.71 5.26
N ALA A 430 -9.82 -0.23 4.02
CA ALA A 430 -9.12 -0.89 2.91
C ALA A 430 -7.61 -0.99 3.16
N PHE A 431 -6.99 0.06 3.67
CA PHE A 431 -5.57 0.02 4.06
C PHE A 431 -5.26 -0.96 5.19
N ARG A 432 -6.23 -1.23 6.09
CA ARG A 432 -6.09 -2.20 7.19
C ARG A 432 -6.34 -3.64 6.79
N SER A 433 -7.21 -3.83 5.82
CA SER A 433 -7.64 -5.15 5.38
C SER A 433 -7.42 -5.30 3.90
N SER A 434 -6.47 -6.12 3.54
CA SER A 434 -6.16 -6.44 2.15
C SER A 434 -7.34 -7.06 1.36
N ASN A 435 -8.51 -7.21 1.96
CA ASN A 435 -9.71 -7.81 1.34
C ASN A 435 -10.81 -6.79 1.02
N LEU A 436 -10.60 -5.50 1.31
CA LEU A 436 -11.58 -4.45 1.05
C LEU A 436 -11.11 -3.60 -0.15
N GLU A 437 -11.91 -3.58 -1.18
CA GLU A 437 -11.70 -2.74 -2.36
C GLU A 437 -12.29 -1.35 -2.13
N HIS A 438 -11.55 -0.32 -2.50
CA HIS A 438 -12.07 1.05 -2.43
C HIS A 438 -11.59 1.90 -3.60
N ALA A 439 -12.43 2.84 -4.02
CA ALA A 439 -12.16 3.73 -5.14
C ALA A 439 -12.30 5.20 -4.74
N ILE A 440 -11.39 6.03 -5.24
CA ILE A 440 -11.52 7.48 -5.23
C ILE A 440 -11.88 7.93 -6.63
N THR A 441 -12.97 8.67 -6.78
CA THR A 441 -13.40 9.22 -8.08
C THR A 441 -13.05 10.70 -8.16
N PHE A 442 -12.42 11.09 -9.25
CA PHE A 442 -12.04 12.47 -9.58
C PHE A 442 -12.79 12.97 -10.80
N TYR A 443 -13.22 14.22 -10.76
CA TYR A 443 -13.85 14.90 -11.88
C TYR A 443 -13.01 16.08 -12.35
N GLY A 444 -12.62 16.10 -13.61
CA GLY A 444 -11.94 17.22 -14.27
C GLY A 444 -12.89 18.39 -14.56
N GLN A 445 -12.34 19.52 -14.98
CA GLN A 445 -13.13 20.74 -15.26
C GLN A 445 -14.00 20.60 -16.53
N ASN A 446 -13.57 19.76 -17.48
CA ASN A 446 -14.25 19.57 -18.76
C ASN A 446 -15.11 18.28 -18.79
N GLY A 447 -15.44 17.70 -17.61
CA GLY A 447 -16.24 16.49 -17.52
C GLY A 447 -15.45 15.19 -17.61
N GLU A 448 -14.11 15.26 -17.58
CA GLU A 448 -13.25 14.06 -17.45
C GLU A 448 -13.53 13.38 -16.10
N ARG A 449 -13.48 12.06 -16.09
CA ARG A 449 -13.59 11.26 -14.88
C ARG A 449 -12.45 10.27 -14.79
N ALA A 450 -11.85 10.15 -13.62
CA ALA A 450 -10.87 9.13 -13.30
C ALA A 450 -11.21 8.46 -11.97
N ASP A 451 -11.17 7.12 -11.93
CA ASP A 451 -11.35 6.32 -10.73
C ASP A 451 -10.01 5.66 -10.39
N LEU A 452 -9.48 5.93 -9.20
CA LEU A 452 -8.29 5.30 -8.65
C LEU A 452 -8.72 4.29 -7.60
N LEU A 453 -8.49 3.00 -7.86
CA LEU A 453 -8.85 1.89 -6.98
C LEU A 453 -7.61 1.37 -6.26
N TYR A 454 -7.79 1.04 -4.98
CA TYR A 454 -6.77 0.41 -4.14
C TYR A 454 -7.04 -1.09 -4.02
N GLN A 455 -6.05 -1.93 -4.35
CA GLN A 455 -6.06 -3.40 -4.21
C GLN A 455 -7.28 -4.10 -4.83
N HIS A 456 -7.65 -3.71 -6.06
CA HIS A 456 -8.79 -4.32 -6.76
C HIS A 456 -8.50 -5.76 -7.20
N THR A 457 -9.44 -6.65 -6.93
CA THR A 457 -9.31 -8.10 -7.19
C THR A 457 -10.09 -8.52 -8.42
N TYR A 458 -9.40 -9.10 -9.40
CA TYR A 458 -10.00 -9.71 -10.59
C TYR A 458 -9.96 -11.23 -10.45
N ASN A 459 -11.11 -11.86 -10.31
CA ASN A 459 -11.25 -13.31 -10.28
C ASN A 459 -12.28 -13.80 -11.32
N ARG A 460 -12.51 -15.11 -11.41
CA ARG A 460 -13.46 -15.70 -12.36
C ARG A 460 -14.92 -15.28 -12.13
N ARG A 461 -15.26 -14.82 -10.93
CA ARG A 461 -16.60 -14.41 -10.49
C ARG A 461 -16.77 -12.89 -10.47
N SER A 462 -15.70 -12.13 -10.65
CA SER A 462 -15.77 -10.68 -10.81
C SER A 462 -16.64 -10.36 -12.01
N GLY A 463 -17.49 -9.36 -11.92
CA GLY A 463 -18.55 -9.04 -12.90
C GLY A 463 -18.08 -8.93 -14.37
N ILE A 464 -18.27 -7.77 -14.99
CA ILE A 464 -17.90 -7.52 -16.40
C ILE A 464 -16.37 -7.58 -16.62
N ARG A 465 -15.58 -7.17 -15.60
CA ARG A 465 -14.12 -7.24 -15.60
C ARG A 465 -13.67 -8.41 -14.74
N HIS A 466 -12.95 -9.34 -15.32
CA HIS A 466 -12.58 -10.59 -14.62
C HIS A 466 -11.29 -11.20 -15.17
N SER A 467 -10.71 -12.09 -14.38
CA SER A 467 -9.62 -12.96 -14.83
C SER A 467 -10.18 -14.33 -15.23
N ALA A 468 -9.82 -14.80 -16.41
CA ALA A 468 -10.27 -16.13 -16.88
C ALA A 468 -9.44 -17.28 -16.27
N THR A 469 -8.27 -17.00 -15.74
CA THR A 469 -7.31 -18.01 -15.25
C THR A 469 -7.21 -17.99 -13.73
N THR A 470 -6.25 -17.31 -13.18
CA THR A 470 -6.00 -17.17 -11.76
C THR A 470 -6.44 -15.79 -11.29
N GLU A 471 -6.70 -15.66 -10.00
CA GLU A 471 -6.95 -14.36 -9.38
C GLU A 471 -5.78 -13.40 -9.63
N GLN A 472 -6.10 -12.17 -10.01
CA GLN A 472 -5.15 -11.10 -10.25
C GLN A 472 -5.49 -9.94 -9.32
N ARG A 473 -4.49 -9.42 -8.63
CA ARG A 473 -4.66 -8.35 -7.65
C ARG A 473 -3.55 -7.31 -7.78
N PRO A 474 -3.68 -6.36 -8.70
CA PRO A 474 -2.79 -5.20 -8.75
C PRO A 474 -3.01 -4.29 -7.54
N ASP A 475 -1.95 -3.63 -7.08
CA ASP A 475 -2.04 -2.72 -5.94
C ASP A 475 -2.94 -1.52 -6.26
N PHE A 476 -2.83 -0.96 -7.48
CA PHE A 476 -3.67 0.16 -7.92
C PHE A 476 -4.20 -0.05 -9.33
N VAL A 477 -5.43 0.39 -9.53
CA VAL A 477 -6.07 0.43 -10.85
C VAL A 477 -6.55 1.85 -11.12
N LEU A 478 -6.14 2.42 -12.26
CA LEU A 478 -6.59 3.72 -12.72
C LEU A 478 -7.49 3.54 -13.93
N ASN A 479 -8.79 3.82 -13.76
CA ASN A 479 -9.78 3.83 -14.84
C ASN A 479 -10.05 5.28 -15.26
N ILE A 480 -9.84 5.60 -16.52
CA ILE A 480 -10.04 6.93 -17.08
C ILE A 480 -11.22 6.88 -18.05
N TYR A 481 -12.27 7.62 -17.73
CA TYR A 481 -13.48 7.70 -18.54
C TYR A 481 -13.38 8.89 -19.50
N LYS A 482 -13.50 8.63 -20.79
CA LYS A 482 -13.42 9.64 -21.83
C LYS A 482 -14.82 10.00 -22.34
N GLU A 483 -15.01 11.23 -22.82
CA GLU A 483 -16.29 11.70 -23.37
C GLU A 483 -16.86 10.82 -24.50
N ASN A 484 -15.98 10.15 -25.24
CA ASN A 484 -16.39 9.24 -26.31
C ASN A 484 -16.90 7.87 -25.83
N GLY A 485 -16.99 7.64 -24.51
CA GLY A 485 -17.47 6.41 -23.89
C GLY A 485 -16.40 5.33 -23.70
N PHE A 486 -15.14 5.57 -24.11
CA PHE A 486 -14.04 4.64 -23.80
C PHE A 486 -13.62 4.75 -22.36
N VAL A 487 -13.29 3.61 -21.78
CA VAL A 487 -12.62 3.50 -20.47
C VAL A 487 -11.21 2.98 -20.71
N LEU A 488 -10.22 3.74 -20.25
CA LEU A 488 -8.81 3.38 -20.35
C LEU A 488 -8.36 2.86 -18.98
N THR A 489 -7.97 1.59 -18.91
CA THR A 489 -7.55 0.94 -17.66
C THR A 489 -6.04 0.76 -17.62
N TYR A 490 -5.42 1.33 -16.60
CA TYR A 490 -4.00 1.22 -16.31
C TYR A 490 -3.78 0.59 -14.94
N LEU A 491 -2.76 -0.25 -14.82
CA LEU A 491 -2.39 -0.92 -13.58
C LEU A 491 -1.08 -0.35 -13.04
N TYR A 492 -1.02 -0.20 -11.74
CA TYR A 492 0.20 0.18 -11.03
C TYR A 492 0.42 -0.77 -9.85
N ASP A 493 1.66 -1.08 -9.59
CA ASP A 493 2.04 -2.00 -8.53
C ASP A 493 3.27 -1.45 -7.80
N ALA A 494 3.17 -1.26 -6.49
CA ALA A 494 4.23 -0.69 -5.68
C ALA A 494 5.18 -1.80 -5.22
N LYS A 495 6.44 -1.73 -5.60
CA LYS A 495 7.45 -2.72 -5.23
C LYS A 495 8.57 -2.07 -4.46
N TYR A 496 8.57 -2.26 -3.15
CA TYR A 496 9.66 -1.87 -2.27
C TYR A 496 10.86 -2.83 -2.43
N ARG A 497 11.31 -3.02 -3.69
CA ARG A 497 12.44 -3.88 -4.01
C ARG A 497 13.19 -3.35 -5.24
N LEU A 498 14.51 -3.40 -5.18
CA LEU A 498 15.43 -3.07 -6.28
C LEU A 498 16.17 -4.32 -6.71
N VAL A 499 16.66 -4.32 -7.93
CA VAL A 499 17.61 -5.34 -8.40
C VAL A 499 18.84 -5.33 -7.49
N ASP A 500 19.23 -6.50 -7.05
CA ASP A 500 20.44 -6.74 -6.24
C ASP A 500 21.40 -7.64 -7.02
N ASP A 501 22.68 -7.67 -6.62
CA ASP A 501 23.71 -8.52 -7.24
C ASP A 501 23.39 -10.02 -7.16
N ARG A 502 22.43 -10.40 -6.31
CA ARG A 502 21.91 -11.77 -6.19
C ARG A 502 20.84 -12.12 -7.22
N ASP A 503 20.23 -11.11 -7.82
CA ASP A 503 19.26 -11.34 -8.89
C ASP A 503 20.05 -11.66 -10.17
N GLU A 504 19.79 -12.80 -10.81
CA GLU A 504 20.32 -13.10 -12.14
C GLU A 504 19.82 -12.03 -13.10
N VAL A 505 20.67 -11.07 -13.38
CA VAL A 505 20.39 -10.04 -14.38
C VAL A 505 20.68 -10.67 -15.73
N GLU A 506 19.66 -11.11 -16.44
CA GLU A 506 19.77 -11.30 -17.88
C GLU A 506 20.30 -9.99 -18.45
N THR A 507 21.46 -10.06 -19.07
CA THR A 507 22.21 -8.94 -19.61
C THR A 507 21.29 -8.05 -20.46
N ILE A 508 20.87 -6.93 -19.87
CA ILE A 508 20.32 -5.82 -20.62
C ILE A 508 21.50 -5.31 -21.45
N ASP A 509 21.35 -5.34 -22.77
CA ASP A 509 22.37 -4.99 -23.76
C ASP A 509 23.30 -3.84 -23.31
N GLY A 510 24.59 -4.13 -23.15
CA GLY A 510 25.69 -3.20 -22.98
C GLY A 510 25.80 -2.64 -21.54
N ASP A 511 27.00 -2.53 -21.06
CA ASP A 511 27.53 -1.90 -19.85
C ASP A 511 26.56 -1.05 -19.00
N VAL A 512 25.55 -1.69 -18.40
CA VAL A 512 24.70 -1.03 -17.41
C VAL A 512 25.43 -1.11 -16.08
N ASP A 513 25.95 0.01 -15.62
CA ASP A 513 26.56 0.14 -14.30
C ASP A 513 25.46 0.10 -13.23
N PHE A 514 25.16 -1.10 -12.73
CA PHE A 514 24.18 -1.33 -11.64
C PHE A 514 24.55 -0.61 -10.35
N ASP A 515 25.82 -0.23 -10.18
CA ASP A 515 26.26 0.57 -9.05
C ASP A 515 25.78 2.03 -9.14
N VAL A 516 25.36 2.48 -10.32
CA VAL A 516 25.00 3.89 -10.57
C VAL A 516 23.48 4.09 -10.64
N VAL A 517 22.71 3.12 -11.14
CA VAL A 517 21.29 3.28 -11.44
C VAL A 517 20.43 2.24 -10.70
N ASP A 518 19.38 2.70 -10.03
CA ASP A 518 18.40 1.81 -9.40
C ASP A 518 17.41 1.26 -10.44
N TYR A 519 17.22 -0.06 -10.47
CA TYR A 519 16.27 -0.75 -11.34
C TYR A 519 15.22 -1.54 -10.55
N PRO A 520 13.99 -1.68 -11.05
CA PRO A 520 13.02 -2.61 -10.51
C PRO A 520 13.43 -4.05 -10.82
N VAL A 521 13.01 -5.01 -9.99
CA VAL A 521 13.28 -6.43 -10.25
C VAL A 521 12.51 -6.95 -11.46
N ASN A 522 13.11 -7.83 -12.27
CA ASN A 522 12.53 -8.37 -13.49
C ASN A 522 11.20 -9.10 -13.23
N ASP A 523 11.05 -9.82 -12.12
CA ASP A 523 9.80 -10.48 -11.75
C ASP A 523 8.61 -9.51 -11.61
N ALA A 524 8.86 -8.28 -11.14
CA ALA A 524 7.82 -7.27 -11.03
C ALA A 524 7.36 -6.81 -12.42
N ILE A 525 8.27 -6.62 -13.36
CA ILE A 525 7.94 -6.31 -14.76
C ILE A 525 7.15 -7.47 -15.40
N ASN A 526 7.60 -8.72 -15.20
CA ASN A 526 6.90 -9.91 -15.67
C ASN A 526 5.49 -10.04 -15.07
N GLN A 527 5.29 -9.59 -13.82
CA GLN A 527 3.97 -9.53 -13.21
C GLN A 527 3.03 -8.58 -13.95
N MET A 528 3.51 -7.44 -14.43
CA MET A 528 2.71 -6.51 -15.23
C MET A 528 2.28 -7.10 -16.57
N HIS A 529 3.16 -7.86 -17.23
CA HIS A 529 2.79 -8.62 -18.43
C HIS A 529 1.68 -9.63 -18.12
N ARG A 530 1.79 -10.38 -17.02
CA ARG A 530 0.76 -11.35 -16.59
C ARG A 530 -0.58 -10.67 -16.29
N TYR A 531 -0.60 -9.56 -15.57
CA TYR A 531 -1.82 -8.82 -15.27
C TYR A 531 -2.50 -8.34 -16.55
N ARG A 532 -1.75 -7.71 -17.46
CA ARG A 532 -2.30 -7.24 -18.74
C ARG A 532 -2.90 -8.37 -19.58
N ASP A 533 -2.28 -9.55 -19.55
CA ASP A 533 -2.73 -10.68 -20.34
C ASP A 533 -3.86 -11.48 -19.68
N ALA A 534 -4.02 -11.43 -18.37
CA ALA A 534 -4.99 -12.21 -17.61
C ALA A 534 -6.36 -11.52 -17.45
N ILE A 535 -6.42 -10.17 -17.52
CA ILE A 535 -7.63 -9.40 -17.23
C ILE A 535 -8.38 -9.11 -18.53
N TYR A 536 -9.67 -9.44 -18.54
CA TYR A 536 -10.56 -9.35 -19.69
C TYR A 536 -11.83 -8.55 -19.35
N TYR A 537 -12.42 -7.99 -20.40
CA TYR A 537 -13.72 -7.34 -20.36
C TYR A 537 -14.76 -8.18 -21.12
N GLY A 538 -15.90 -8.45 -20.51
CA GLY A 538 -17.01 -9.20 -21.09
C GLY A 538 -17.73 -10.06 -20.07
N MET A 539 -18.92 -10.55 -20.41
CA MET A 539 -19.66 -11.46 -19.52
C MET A 539 -19.02 -12.85 -19.47
N SER A 540 -18.97 -13.47 -18.29
CA SER A 540 -18.35 -14.77 -18.09
C SER A 540 -18.96 -15.92 -18.92
N ASN A 541 -20.21 -15.76 -19.34
CA ASN A 541 -20.96 -16.75 -20.13
C ASN A 541 -20.88 -16.50 -21.66
N ASP A 542 -20.15 -15.48 -22.12
CA ASP A 542 -20.03 -15.21 -23.54
C ASP A 542 -19.00 -16.16 -24.17
N GLN A 543 -19.42 -16.92 -25.19
CA GLN A 543 -18.55 -17.85 -25.91
C GLN A 543 -17.62 -17.15 -26.91
N ARG A 544 -17.78 -15.83 -27.10
CA ARG A 544 -16.96 -15.04 -28.04
C ARG A 544 -15.55 -14.75 -27.48
N PRO A 545 -14.58 -14.48 -28.34
CA PRO A 545 -13.26 -14.02 -27.93
C PRO A 545 -13.39 -12.80 -27.02
N ARG A 546 -12.75 -12.84 -25.87
CA ARG A 546 -12.80 -11.79 -24.85
C ARG A 546 -11.81 -10.70 -25.20
N ASN A 547 -12.22 -9.45 -24.99
CA ASN A 547 -11.36 -8.31 -25.25
C ASN A 547 -10.41 -8.06 -24.07
N LYS A 548 -9.15 -7.85 -24.34
CA LYS A 548 -8.19 -7.39 -23.33
C LYS A 548 -8.53 -5.95 -22.97
N GLU A 549 -8.57 -5.65 -21.68
CA GLU A 549 -8.96 -4.34 -21.20
C GLU A 549 -7.77 -3.49 -20.75
N VAL A 550 -6.77 -4.12 -20.15
CA VAL A 550 -5.64 -3.41 -19.59
C VAL A 550 -4.71 -2.89 -20.68
N ILE A 551 -4.56 -1.57 -20.73
CA ILE A 551 -3.73 -0.87 -21.72
C ILE A 551 -2.27 -0.91 -21.32
N GLY A 552 -1.96 -0.61 -20.05
CA GLY A 552 -0.61 -0.53 -19.55
C GLY A 552 -0.48 -1.00 -18.11
N GLY A 553 0.73 -1.44 -17.73
CA GLY A 553 1.07 -1.85 -16.39
C GLY A 553 2.43 -1.31 -15.97
N TYR A 554 2.50 -0.70 -14.78
CA TYR A 554 3.68 0.04 -14.36
C TYR A 554 4.06 -0.29 -12.92
N ILE A 555 5.36 -0.42 -12.67
CA ILE A 555 5.91 -0.62 -11.35
C ILE A 555 6.31 0.74 -10.77
N LEU A 556 5.92 0.99 -9.51
CA LEU A 556 6.42 2.09 -8.70
C LEU A 556 7.48 1.53 -7.75
N TYR A 557 8.71 2.02 -7.84
CA TYR A 557 9.83 1.47 -7.08
C TYR A 557 10.69 2.56 -6.43
N PRO A 558 11.40 2.28 -5.30
CA PRO A 558 12.16 3.27 -4.56
C PRO A 558 13.50 3.62 -5.24
N GLY A 559 13.46 4.05 -6.50
CA GLY A 559 14.63 4.44 -7.27
C GLY A 559 14.89 5.94 -7.24
N ARG A 560 16.16 6.35 -7.28
CA ARG A 560 16.58 7.77 -7.40
C ARG A 560 17.22 8.02 -8.76
N SER A 561 17.09 9.25 -9.27
CA SER A 561 17.90 9.70 -10.39
C SER A 561 19.30 10.05 -9.91
N THR A 562 20.30 9.71 -10.69
CA THR A 562 21.63 10.31 -10.56
C THR A 562 21.66 11.62 -11.36
N SER A 563 22.55 12.55 -10.98
CA SER A 563 22.72 13.82 -11.70
C SER A 563 23.12 13.65 -13.18
N GLU A 564 23.57 12.47 -13.57
CA GLU A 564 24.10 12.17 -14.91
C GLU A 564 23.06 11.56 -15.86
N GLN A 565 21.98 10.97 -15.34
CA GLN A 565 20.95 10.33 -16.18
C GLN A 565 19.56 10.88 -15.84
N LYS A 566 18.91 11.49 -16.83
CA LYS A 566 17.51 11.92 -16.68
C LYS A 566 16.61 10.70 -16.47
N LEU A 567 15.62 10.81 -15.56
CA LEU A 567 14.66 9.74 -15.28
C LEU A 567 13.94 9.22 -16.54
N GLU A 568 13.73 10.11 -17.51
CA GLU A 568 13.10 9.80 -18.80
C GLU A 568 13.94 8.88 -19.69
N ASP A 569 15.27 8.85 -19.50
CA ASP A 569 16.19 8.07 -20.33
C ASP A 569 16.40 6.65 -19.83
N ARG A 570 15.80 6.27 -18.71
CA ARG A 570 15.93 4.90 -18.17
C ARG A 570 15.23 3.88 -19.05
N PHE A 571 15.83 2.69 -19.14
CA PHE A 571 15.33 1.58 -19.97
C PHE A 571 13.85 1.29 -19.75
N PHE A 572 13.41 1.11 -18.49
CA PHE A 572 12.02 0.80 -18.18
C PHE A 572 11.06 1.97 -18.34
N THR A 573 11.54 3.22 -18.36
CA THR A 573 10.72 4.37 -18.74
C THR A 573 10.53 4.43 -20.25
N LYS A 574 11.58 4.15 -21.04
CA LYS A 574 11.51 4.06 -22.50
C LYS A 574 10.70 2.86 -22.99
N SER A 575 10.66 1.75 -22.25
CA SER A 575 9.83 0.58 -22.60
C SER A 575 8.34 0.89 -22.59
N ILE A 576 7.90 1.89 -21.84
CA ILE A 576 6.50 2.34 -21.80
C ILE A 576 6.04 2.83 -23.19
N GLU A 577 6.89 3.52 -23.93
CA GLU A 577 6.57 4.00 -25.26
C GLU A 577 6.40 2.85 -26.29
N LYS A 578 7.11 1.75 -26.07
CA LYS A 578 7.10 0.60 -26.98
C LYS A 578 5.99 -0.41 -26.69
N VAL A 579 5.76 -0.70 -25.40
CA VAL A 579 4.91 -1.82 -25.00
C VAL A 579 3.89 -1.48 -23.91
N ASN A 580 3.79 -0.23 -23.46
CA ASN A 580 2.95 0.22 -22.35
C ASN A 580 3.19 -0.56 -21.04
N ILE A 581 4.39 -1.09 -20.85
CA ILE A 581 4.84 -1.72 -19.61
C ILE A 581 6.19 -1.14 -19.27
N GLY A 582 6.36 -0.79 -18.00
CA GLY A 582 7.61 -0.23 -17.52
C GLY A 582 7.57 0.09 -16.03
N ALA A 583 8.43 1.01 -15.62
CA ALA A 583 8.55 1.36 -14.22
C ALA A 583 8.86 2.85 -14.02
N PHE A 584 8.35 3.40 -12.93
CA PHE A 584 8.61 4.76 -12.50
C PHE A 584 9.32 4.75 -11.14
N PRO A 585 10.49 5.39 -11.02
CA PRO A 585 11.10 5.61 -9.73
C PRO A 585 10.27 6.61 -8.92
N LEU A 586 10.07 6.31 -7.63
CA LEU A 586 9.24 7.13 -6.76
C LEU A 586 9.78 7.10 -5.33
N LEU A 587 10.33 8.23 -4.88
CA LEU A 587 10.84 8.45 -3.53
C LEU A 587 10.52 9.86 -3.05
N PRO A 588 10.42 10.10 -1.72
CA PRO A 588 10.33 11.45 -1.19
C PRO A 588 11.53 12.30 -1.61
N LYS A 589 11.28 13.53 -2.07
CA LYS A 589 12.34 14.48 -2.45
C LYS A 589 13.10 14.93 -1.20
N ARG A 590 14.41 15.13 -1.29
CA ARG A 590 15.21 15.63 -0.19
C ARG A 590 14.90 17.12 0.05
N ARG A 591 14.63 17.48 1.30
CA ARG A 591 14.37 18.87 1.69
C ARG A 591 15.67 19.65 1.60
N LYS A 592 15.69 20.74 0.82
CA LYS A 592 16.72 21.77 0.95
C LYS A 592 16.35 22.64 2.14
N GLU A 593 17.30 22.90 3.05
CA GLU A 593 17.08 23.79 4.18
C GLU A 593 16.62 25.17 3.65
N GLY A 594 15.48 25.65 4.14
CA GLY A 594 14.94 26.98 3.85
C GLY A 594 13.82 27.08 2.82
N VAL A 595 13.33 25.98 2.23
CA VAL A 595 12.21 26.01 1.26
C VAL A 595 10.96 25.40 1.88
N ALA A 596 9.89 26.20 1.95
CA ALA A 596 8.62 25.84 2.59
C ALA A 596 7.59 25.19 1.63
N ASP A 597 7.95 24.89 0.37
CA ASP A 597 7.00 24.49 -0.66
C ASP A 597 6.70 22.98 -0.64
N VAL A 598 5.41 22.66 -0.47
CA VAL A 598 4.88 21.29 -0.36
C VAL A 598 5.09 20.49 -1.65
N ASP A 599 5.15 21.14 -2.81
CA ASP A 599 5.33 20.51 -4.13
C ASP A 599 6.75 19.94 -4.37
N GLU A 600 7.74 20.30 -3.55
CA GLU A 600 9.12 19.81 -3.69
C GLU A 600 9.41 18.48 -2.98
N LEU A 601 8.42 17.85 -2.37
CA LEU A 601 8.61 16.68 -1.50
C LEU A 601 8.81 15.35 -2.23
N VAL A 602 8.54 15.27 -3.54
CA VAL A 602 8.52 13.99 -4.28
C VAL A 602 9.26 14.08 -5.60
N GLU A 603 10.19 13.16 -5.84
CA GLU A 603 10.79 12.96 -7.17
C GLU A 603 9.83 12.09 -8.00
N CYS A 604 8.90 12.70 -8.72
CA CYS A 604 7.87 12.00 -9.49
C CYS A 604 7.66 12.55 -10.91
N GLU A 605 8.60 13.31 -11.44
CA GLU A 605 8.45 14.00 -12.74
C GLU A 605 8.07 13.05 -13.88
N ALA A 606 8.67 11.88 -13.95
CA ALA A 606 8.37 10.89 -14.99
C ALA A 606 6.94 10.33 -14.84
N LEU A 607 6.51 10.04 -13.61
CA LEU A 607 5.15 9.59 -13.32
C LEU A 607 4.12 10.70 -13.59
N GLU A 608 4.40 11.94 -13.18
CA GLU A 608 3.52 13.08 -13.44
C GLU A 608 3.34 13.32 -14.94
N LYS A 609 4.43 13.30 -15.71
CA LYS A 609 4.40 13.45 -17.17
C LYS A 609 3.56 12.34 -17.82
N HIS A 610 3.74 11.09 -17.37
CA HIS A 610 2.93 9.96 -17.82
C HIS A 610 1.46 10.13 -17.49
N LEU A 611 1.10 10.41 -16.22
CA LEU A 611 -0.28 10.63 -15.78
C LEU A 611 -0.92 11.78 -16.54
N ARG A 612 -0.20 12.90 -16.74
CA ARG A 612 -0.66 14.03 -17.54
C ARG A 612 -0.97 13.61 -18.97
N LYS A 613 -0.09 12.81 -19.59
CA LYS A 613 -0.30 12.28 -20.93
C LYS A 613 -1.59 11.45 -21.01
N VAL A 614 -1.78 10.46 -20.13
CA VAL A 614 -2.93 9.55 -20.18
C VAL A 614 -4.26 10.19 -19.75
N LEU A 615 -4.23 11.10 -18.77
CA LEU A 615 -5.41 11.82 -18.30
C LEU A 615 -5.89 12.87 -19.33
N MET A 616 -4.94 13.60 -19.95
CA MET A 616 -5.21 14.71 -20.87
C MET A 616 -5.17 14.33 -22.37
N LEU A 617 -5.21 13.04 -22.69
CA LEU A 617 -5.36 12.59 -24.07
C LEU A 617 -6.75 12.98 -24.60
N HIS A 618 -6.82 14.10 -25.30
CA HIS A 618 -8.08 14.62 -25.84
C HIS A 618 -8.35 14.16 -27.28
N THR A 619 -7.31 13.84 -28.06
CA THR A 619 -7.49 13.42 -29.43
C THR A 619 -7.81 11.92 -29.52
N LYS A 620 -8.91 11.60 -30.20
CA LYS A 620 -9.42 10.25 -30.33
C LYS A 620 -8.43 9.27 -30.96
N ASN A 621 -7.59 9.76 -31.88
CA ASN A 621 -6.55 8.96 -32.53
C ASN A 621 -5.48 8.51 -31.56
N GLN A 622 -5.00 9.44 -30.70
CA GLN A 622 -3.99 9.13 -29.70
C GLN A 622 -4.47 8.11 -28.65
N GLN A 623 -5.76 8.18 -28.27
CA GLN A 623 -6.34 7.23 -27.31
C GLN A 623 -6.32 5.80 -27.84
N ILE A 624 -6.61 5.63 -29.13
CA ILE A 624 -6.66 4.31 -29.77
C ILE A 624 -5.26 3.80 -30.07
N GLU A 625 -4.36 4.63 -30.56
CA GLU A 625 -2.94 4.27 -30.78
C GLU A 625 -2.24 3.82 -29.48
N HIS A 626 -2.58 4.42 -28.35
CA HIS A 626 -2.07 3.99 -27.06
C HIS A 626 -2.81 2.79 -26.44
N SER A 627 -4.05 2.54 -26.84
CA SER A 627 -4.88 1.48 -26.23
C SER A 627 -4.62 0.09 -26.82
N ILE A 628 -4.01 0.01 -28.00
CA ILE A 628 -3.85 -1.25 -28.70
C ILE A 628 -2.36 -1.50 -28.94
N PRO A 629 -1.77 -2.47 -28.23
CA PRO A 629 -0.45 -2.96 -28.62
C PRO A 629 -0.53 -3.48 -30.04
N GLN A 630 0.24 -2.90 -30.94
CA GLN A 630 0.33 -3.38 -32.32
C GLN A 630 0.92 -4.79 -32.28
N ARG A 631 0.10 -5.80 -32.48
CA ARG A 631 0.54 -7.16 -32.72
C ARG A 631 0.71 -7.36 -34.21
N GLY A 632 1.90 -7.05 -34.69
CA GLY A 632 2.25 -7.37 -36.06
C GLY A 632 2.46 -8.87 -36.23
N LEU A 633 1.88 -9.45 -37.27
CA LEU A 633 2.36 -10.72 -37.78
C LEU A 633 3.63 -10.44 -38.57
N VAL A 634 4.76 -11.01 -38.13
CA VAL A 634 6.02 -10.94 -38.87
C VAL A 634 5.99 -12.05 -39.91
N TYR A 635 6.07 -11.66 -41.18
CA TYR A 635 6.24 -12.61 -42.30
C TYR A 635 7.69 -12.56 -42.75
N GLU A 636 8.31 -13.71 -42.80
CA GLU A 636 9.68 -13.86 -43.36
C GLU A 636 9.70 -13.83 -44.90
N VAL A 637 8.53 -13.90 -45.56
CA VAL A 637 8.40 -13.90 -47.01
C VAL A 637 7.81 -12.58 -47.48
N GLU A 638 8.38 -11.96 -48.50
CA GLU A 638 7.78 -10.81 -49.19
C GLU A 638 6.37 -11.16 -49.63
N ARG A 639 5.38 -10.55 -49.03
CA ARG A 639 3.98 -10.63 -49.47
C ARG A 639 3.62 -9.42 -50.30
N ASP A 640 2.73 -9.64 -51.24
CA ASP A 640 2.09 -8.57 -52.02
C ASP A 640 1.48 -7.52 -51.07
N GLU A 641 1.72 -6.25 -51.36
CA GLU A 641 1.18 -5.14 -50.56
C GLU A 641 -0.35 -5.21 -50.42
N ASP A 642 -1.00 -5.73 -51.47
CA ASP A 642 -2.45 -5.93 -51.52
C ASP A 642 -2.95 -7.01 -50.53
N GLU A 643 -2.14 -8.02 -50.18
CA GLU A 643 -2.47 -9.03 -49.18
C GLU A 643 -2.40 -8.48 -47.75
N ARG A 644 -1.55 -7.46 -47.52
CA ARG A 644 -1.42 -6.78 -46.19
C ARG A 644 -2.48 -5.69 -46.04
N THR A 645 -3.03 -5.19 -47.11
CA THR A 645 -4.00 -4.11 -47.08
C THR A 645 -5.39 -4.66 -46.78
N MET A 646 -5.91 -4.34 -45.59
CA MET A 646 -7.23 -4.78 -45.18
C MET A 646 -8.31 -3.76 -45.56
N VAL A 647 -9.44 -4.28 -45.96
CA VAL A 647 -10.64 -3.54 -46.27
C VAL A 647 -11.73 -3.87 -45.28
N LEU A 648 -12.26 -2.87 -44.60
CA LEU A 648 -13.44 -3.01 -43.75
C LEU A 648 -14.70 -3.05 -44.61
N VAL A 649 -15.44 -4.15 -44.57
CA VAL A 649 -16.73 -4.29 -45.23
C VAL A 649 -17.81 -3.86 -44.25
N GLY A 650 -18.50 -2.78 -44.59
CA GLY A 650 -19.59 -2.21 -43.82
C GLY A 650 -20.93 -2.29 -44.58
N TYR A 651 -22.02 -2.46 -43.84
CA TYR A 651 -23.38 -2.55 -44.38
C TYR A 651 -24.18 -1.34 -43.93
N PHE A 652 -24.92 -0.76 -44.86
CA PHE A 652 -25.83 0.34 -44.61
C PHE A 652 -27.27 -0.02 -44.92
N ARG A 653 -28.26 0.59 -44.28
CA ARG A 653 -29.65 0.14 -44.30
C ARG A 653 -30.40 0.61 -45.55
N ASN A 654 -30.27 1.88 -45.92
CA ASN A 654 -30.99 2.55 -46.99
C ASN A 654 -30.25 3.81 -47.42
N LYS A 655 -30.82 4.54 -48.40
CA LYS A 655 -30.24 5.78 -48.92
C LYS A 655 -30.03 6.87 -47.88
N TYR A 656 -30.89 7.01 -46.86
CA TYR A 656 -30.75 8.03 -45.81
C TYR A 656 -29.59 7.71 -44.87
N HIS A 657 -29.36 6.43 -44.62
CA HIS A 657 -28.18 6.01 -43.85
C HIS A 657 -26.89 6.26 -44.64
N LEU A 658 -26.88 5.97 -45.93
CA LEU A 658 -25.75 6.28 -46.81
C LEU A 658 -25.46 7.79 -46.86
N GLU A 659 -26.50 8.61 -47.04
CA GLU A 659 -26.39 10.07 -47.02
C GLU A 659 -25.80 10.60 -45.72
N TRP A 660 -26.21 10.04 -44.59
CA TRP A 660 -25.64 10.36 -43.28
C TRP A 660 -24.15 9.98 -43.20
N ILE A 661 -23.78 8.78 -43.67
CA ILE A 661 -22.40 8.26 -43.67
C ILE A 661 -21.52 9.19 -44.53
N GLU A 662 -21.94 9.54 -45.73
CA GLU A 662 -21.17 10.38 -46.66
C GLU A 662 -21.05 11.82 -46.15
N LYS A 663 -22.12 12.40 -45.63
CA LYS A 663 -22.14 13.76 -45.06
C LYS A 663 -21.20 13.92 -43.91
N ASN A 664 -21.12 12.93 -43.00
CA ASN A 664 -20.31 12.97 -41.81
C ASN A 664 -18.90 12.38 -42.01
N GLY A 665 -18.61 11.73 -43.15
CA GLY A 665 -17.34 11.01 -43.35
C GLY A 665 -17.11 9.91 -42.33
N MET A 666 -18.20 9.29 -41.85
CA MET A 666 -18.17 8.28 -40.77
C MET A 666 -19.13 7.13 -41.08
N TYR A 667 -18.61 5.92 -41.02
CA TYR A 667 -19.42 4.71 -41.06
C TYR A 667 -19.72 4.26 -39.63
N ASN A 668 -21.01 4.19 -39.26
CA ASN A 668 -21.42 3.77 -37.94
C ASN A 668 -22.04 2.37 -37.94
N THR A 669 -21.54 1.53 -37.07
CA THR A 669 -22.06 0.19 -36.81
C THR A 669 -22.50 0.04 -35.35
N ARG A 670 -23.24 -1.01 -35.02
CA ARG A 670 -23.74 -1.26 -33.68
C ARG A 670 -22.59 -1.62 -32.73
N ALA A 671 -22.59 -1.02 -31.55
CA ALA A 671 -21.71 -1.38 -30.49
C ALA A 671 -22.30 -2.50 -29.63
N GLY A 672 -22.39 -3.73 -30.17
CA GLY A 672 -22.93 -4.90 -29.48
C GLY A 672 -24.46 -4.99 -29.37
N LEU A 673 -24.99 -6.13 -28.88
CA LEU A 673 -26.41 -6.39 -28.78
C LEU A 673 -27.04 -5.90 -27.48
N GLU A 674 -26.34 -5.96 -26.36
CA GLU A 674 -26.97 -5.68 -25.07
C GLU A 674 -26.25 -4.66 -24.19
N VAL A 675 -25.00 -4.69 -23.99
CA VAL A 675 -24.27 -3.67 -23.23
C VAL A 675 -22.81 -3.64 -23.65
N GLY A 676 -22.48 -2.72 -24.52
CA GLY A 676 -21.14 -2.16 -24.63
C GLY A 676 -19.97 -3.05 -25.07
N THR A 677 -20.19 -4.31 -25.42
CA THR A 677 -19.09 -5.14 -25.95
C THR A 677 -18.95 -4.97 -27.45
N ILE A 678 -17.83 -4.39 -27.84
CA ILE A 678 -17.46 -4.23 -29.26
C ILE A 678 -16.40 -5.28 -29.56
N ALA A 679 -16.72 -6.26 -30.39
CA ALA A 679 -15.72 -7.17 -30.94
C ALA A 679 -14.96 -6.45 -32.06
N LEU A 680 -13.90 -5.73 -31.71
CA LEU A 680 -12.96 -5.14 -32.66
C LEU A 680 -11.84 -6.12 -32.92
N SER A 681 -11.64 -6.51 -34.18
CA SER A 681 -10.42 -7.18 -34.60
C SER A 681 -9.34 -6.15 -34.91
N GLU A 682 -8.09 -6.56 -34.80
CA GLU A 682 -6.93 -5.76 -35.21
C GLU A 682 -7.04 -5.30 -36.65
N ASP A 683 -7.48 -6.20 -37.55
CA ASP A 683 -7.71 -5.91 -38.98
C ASP A 683 -8.77 -4.83 -39.22
N MET A 684 -9.84 -4.80 -38.39
CA MET A 684 -10.86 -3.75 -38.48
C MET A 684 -10.32 -2.37 -38.09
N ILE A 685 -9.42 -2.32 -37.14
CA ILE A 685 -8.85 -1.08 -36.67
C ILE A 685 -7.80 -0.55 -37.64
N ASN A 686 -7.01 -1.45 -38.22
CA ASN A 686 -5.94 -1.13 -39.13
C ASN A 686 -6.39 -1.13 -40.61
N ALA A 687 -7.68 -1.32 -40.87
CA ALA A 687 -8.21 -1.30 -42.22
C ALA A 687 -7.91 0.04 -42.90
N GLN A 688 -7.37 -0.04 -44.10
CA GLN A 688 -6.97 1.14 -44.87
C GLN A 688 -8.11 1.65 -45.79
N TYR A 689 -9.04 0.77 -46.10
CA TYR A 689 -10.19 1.07 -46.97
C TYR A 689 -11.51 0.62 -46.33
N LEU A 690 -12.59 1.28 -46.73
CA LEU A 690 -13.95 0.98 -46.34
C LEU A 690 -14.76 0.63 -47.57
N LEU A 691 -15.31 -0.56 -47.61
CA LEU A 691 -16.31 -0.99 -48.60
C LEU A 691 -17.69 -0.91 -47.95
N LEU A 692 -18.56 -0.02 -48.43
CA LEU A 692 -19.94 0.05 -48.00
C LEU A 692 -20.81 -0.72 -49.00
N PHE A 693 -21.52 -1.73 -48.51
CA PHE A 693 -22.29 -2.64 -49.35
C PHE A 693 -23.77 -2.68 -48.95
N ASN A 694 -24.62 -2.51 -49.96
CA ASN A 694 -26.05 -2.78 -49.89
C ASN A 694 -26.53 -3.23 -51.26
N PRO A 695 -27.07 -4.44 -51.45
CA PRO A 695 -27.46 -4.98 -52.76
C PRO A 695 -28.60 -4.20 -53.44
N ALA A 696 -29.42 -3.48 -52.67
CA ALA A 696 -30.56 -2.69 -53.21
C ALA A 696 -30.19 -1.23 -53.56
N VAL A 697 -29.14 -0.67 -52.92
CA VAL A 697 -28.78 0.75 -53.06
C VAL A 697 -27.46 0.93 -53.83
N GLY A 698 -26.56 -0.05 -53.70
CA GLY A 698 -25.28 -0.05 -54.40
C GLY A 698 -24.08 -0.15 -53.44
N THR A 699 -22.91 -0.11 -54.03
CA THR A 699 -21.61 -0.23 -53.31
C THR A 699 -20.84 1.08 -53.40
N ARG A 700 -20.11 1.40 -52.34
CA ARG A 700 -19.20 2.56 -52.26
C ARG A 700 -17.87 2.12 -51.67
N PHE A 701 -16.76 2.70 -52.13
CA PHE A 701 -15.42 2.37 -51.70
C PHE A 701 -14.64 3.64 -51.36
N TYR A 702 -14.14 3.70 -50.13
CA TYR A 702 -13.49 4.88 -49.56
C TYR A 702 -12.14 4.54 -48.93
N LYS A 703 -11.26 5.54 -48.83
CA LYS A 703 -10.04 5.44 -48.07
C LYS A 703 -10.31 5.83 -46.63
N MET A 704 -9.97 4.95 -45.66
CA MET A 704 -10.13 5.21 -44.24
C MET A 704 -9.12 6.24 -43.75
N LEU A 705 -9.52 6.98 -42.73
CA LEU A 705 -8.62 7.83 -41.96
C LEU A 705 -8.00 7.02 -40.83
N PRO A 706 -6.71 7.24 -40.53
CA PRO A 706 -6.05 6.55 -39.42
C PRO A 706 -6.69 6.90 -38.08
N GLY A 707 -6.47 6.05 -37.08
CA GLY A 707 -6.87 6.26 -35.70
C GLY A 707 -8.11 5.49 -35.25
N GLY A 708 -8.52 4.49 -36.02
CA GLY A 708 -9.56 3.53 -35.65
C GLY A 708 -10.96 4.13 -35.41
N PRO A 709 -11.89 3.34 -34.85
CA PRO A 709 -13.26 3.76 -34.57
C PRO A 709 -13.38 4.61 -33.31
N ILE A 710 -14.48 5.37 -33.28
CA ILE A 710 -14.90 6.15 -32.10
C ILE A 710 -16.29 5.69 -31.65
N ALA A 711 -16.56 5.71 -30.35
CA ALA A 711 -17.89 5.48 -29.83
C ALA A 711 -18.72 6.77 -29.87
N ILE A 712 -19.95 6.69 -30.46
CA ILE A 712 -20.89 7.81 -30.48
C ILE A 712 -22.20 7.38 -29.82
N SER A 713 -22.73 8.22 -28.93
CA SER A 713 -24.02 8.02 -28.28
C SER A 713 -25.18 8.35 -29.26
N SER A 714 -26.34 7.73 -29.05
CA SER A 714 -27.58 8.08 -29.76
C SER A 714 -28.01 9.54 -29.60
N ASN A 715 -27.49 10.21 -28.54
CA ASN A 715 -27.75 11.63 -28.30
C ASN A 715 -26.83 12.57 -29.07
N ASP A 716 -25.82 12.04 -29.76
CA ASP A 716 -24.92 12.85 -30.59
C ASP A 716 -25.70 13.61 -31.63
N LYS A 717 -25.48 14.93 -31.68
CA LYS A 717 -26.18 15.85 -32.62
C LYS A 717 -26.02 15.43 -34.08
N ARG A 718 -24.86 14.88 -34.42
CA ARG A 718 -24.55 14.40 -35.78
C ARG A 718 -25.51 13.31 -36.27
N LEU A 719 -26.01 12.45 -35.39
CA LEU A 719 -26.96 11.38 -35.73
C LEU A 719 -28.36 11.91 -36.15
N LYS A 720 -28.63 13.19 -35.91
CA LYS A 720 -29.90 13.85 -36.22
C LYS A 720 -29.82 14.78 -37.44
N GLU A 721 -28.67 14.84 -38.12
CA GLU A 721 -28.40 15.82 -39.19
C GLU A 721 -29.02 15.44 -40.58
N VAL A 722 -29.48 14.21 -40.75
CA VAL A 722 -30.12 13.78 -41.99
C VAL A 722 -31.56 13.39 -41.69
N GLU A 723 -32.49 14.09 -42.31
CA GLU A 723 -33.91 13.80 -42.21
C GLU A 723 -34.20 12.42 -42.81
N GLY A 724 -34.86 11.55 -42.05
CA GLY A 724 -35.12 10.16 -42.44
C GLY A 724 -34.13 9.13 -41.95
N TYR A 725 -32.95 9.55 -41.39
CA TYR A 725 -32.06 8.64 -40.68
C TYR A 725 -32.42 8.64 -39.20
N LYS A 726 -32.92 7.51 -38.69
CA LYS A 726 -33.24 7.31 -37.25
C LYS A 726 -32.31 6.28 -36.61
N PRO A 727 -31.41 6.70 -35.71
CA PRO A 727 -30.59 5.77 -34.96
C PRO A 727 -31.48 4.93 -34.03
N SER A 728 -31.25 3.61 -33.99
CA SER A 728 -32.09 2.67 -33.23
C SER A 728 -31.38 2.06 -32.00
N LYS A 729 -30.14 2.41 -31.79
CA LYS A 729 -29.30 1.85 -30.70
C LYS A 729 -28.69 2.96 -29.86
N PRO A 730 -28.46 2.72 -28.55
CA PRO A 730 -27.95 3.76 -27.65
C PRO A 730 -26.50 4.17 -27.95
N VAL A 731 -25.68 3.26 -28.47
CA VAL A 731 -24.27 3.52 -28.80
C VAL A 731 -23.93 2.90 -30.19
N TYR A 732 -23.12 3.62 -30.94
CA TYR A 732 -22.54 3.20 -32.20
C TYR A 732 -21.02 3.30 -32.16
N LEU A 733 -20.39 2.41 -32.93
CA LEU A 733 -18.99 2.48 -33.28
C LEU A 733 -18.86 3.13 -34.65
N ALA A 734 -18.13 4.24 -34.75
CA ALA A 734 -18.02 5.01 -36.00
C ALA A 734 -16.57 5.02 -36.50
N PHE A 735 -16.39 4.54 -37.74
CA PHE A 735 -15.12 4.55 -38.46
C PHE A 735 -15.10 5.76 -39.42
N ARG A 736 -13.98 6.50 -39.39
CA ARG A 736 -13.81 7.71 -40.18
C ARG A 736 -13.15 7.40 -41.50
N PHE A 737 -13.59 8.07 -42.56
CA PHE A 737 -13.04 7.92 -43.91
C PHE A 737 -13.03 9.26 -44.67
N LYS A 738 -12.30 9.31 -45.79
CA LYS A 738 -12.33 10.45 -46.68
C LYS A 738 -13.61 10.36 -47.56
N PRO A 739 -14.47 11.40 -47.63
CA PRO A 739 -15.72 11.34 -48.37
C PRO A 739 -15.56 11.15 -49.90
N GLN A 740 -14.35 11.35 -50.40
CA GLN A 740 -14.04 11.13 -51.83
C GLN A 740 -13.82 9.64 -52.08
N PRO A 741 -14.44 9.06 -53.15
CA PRO A 741 -14.19 7.68 -53.53
C PRO A 741 -12.70 7.39 -53.73
N ALA A 742 -12.25 6.20 -53.27
CA ALA A 742 -10.86 5.81 -53.46
C ALA A 742 -10.60 5.40 -54.91
N PRO A 743 -9.54 5.88 -55.56
CA PRO A 743 -9.27 5.65 -56.99
C PRO A 743 -8.94 4.20 -57.36
N VAL A 744 -8.64 3.34 -56.35
CA VAL A 744 -8.24 1.93 -56.57
C VAL A 744 -9.27 1.13 -57.37
N PHE A 745 -10.57 1.50 -57.27
CA PHE A 745 -11.68 0.81 -57.95
C PHE A 745 -12.57 1.78 -58.73
N GLU A 746 -11.99 2.82 -59.33
CA GLU A 746 -12.72 3.87 -60.02
C GLU A 746 -13.62 3.34 -61.15
N ASN A 747 -13.21 2.25 -61.82
CA ASN A 747 -13.92 1.62 -62.91
C ASN A 747 -14.47 0.21 -62.56
N ALA A 748 -14.62 -0.14 -61.32
CA ALA A 748 -15.05 -1.46 -60.90
C ALA A 748 -16.56 -1.68 -61.17
N ASP A 749 -16.90 -2.82 -61.74
CA ASP A 749 -18.28 -3.25 -61.90
C ASP A 749 -18.80 -3.93 -60.61
N TRP A 750 -19.41 -3.15 -59.74
CA TRP A 750 -19.99 -3.59 -58.47
C TRP A 750 -21.27 -4.42 -58.61
N THR A 751 -21.78 -4.61 -59.84
CA THR A 751 -23.03 -5.36 -60.14
C THR A 751 -22.76 -6.84 -60.43
N ARG A 752 -21.53 -7.25 -60.52
CA ARG A 752 -21.12 -8.65 -60.73
C ARG A 752 -21.76 -9.61 -59.76
N GLN A 753 -22.35 -10.69 -60.29
CA GLN A 753 -23.04 -11.70 -59.48
C GLN A 753 -22.08 -12.39 -58.47
N GLU A 754 -20.85 -12.62 -58.85
CA GLU A 754 -19.81 -13.22 -58.00
C GLU A 754 -19.49 -12.34 -56.81
N PHE A 755 -19.36 -11.03 -56.99
CA PHE A 755 -19.17 -10.05 -55.94
C PHE A 755 -20.39 -10.00 -54.99
N ILE A 756 -21.62 -9.89 -55.57
CA ILE A 756 -22.85 -9.82 -54.76
C ILE A 756 -23.08 -11.10 -53.95
N SER A 757 -22.75 -12.27 -54.51
CA SER A 757 -22.92 -13.55 -53.83
C SER A 757 -21.86 -13.82 -52.72
N TYR A 758 -20.69 -13.22 -52.85
CA TYR A 758 -19.62 -13.33 -51.86
C TYR A 758 -19.98 -12.62 -50.57
N PHE A 759 -20.55 -11.43 -50.62
CA PHE A 759 -20.91 -10.63 -49.47
C PHE A 759 -22.33 -10.94 -48.99
N LYS A 760 -22.47 -11.82 -47.97
CA LYS A 760 -23.74 -12.05 -47.29
C LYS A 760 -24.17 -10.82 -46.52
N PHE A 761 -25.37 -10.31 -46.81
CA PHE A 761 -25.91 -9.12 -46.15
C PHE A 761 -26.44 -9.46 -44.75
N ASP A 762 -25.52 -9.54 -43.78
CA ASP A 762 -25.85 -9.88 -42.40
C ASP A 762 -25.74 -8.71 -41.41
N PHE A 763 -25.46 -7.50 -41.89
CA PHE A 763 -25.25 -6.29 -41.10
C PHE A 763 -24.08 -6.32 -40.09
N LYS A 764 -23.20 -7.32 -40.17
CA LYS A 764 -21.99 -7.39 -39.33
C LYS A 764 -20.78 -6.97 -40.14
N PRO A 765 -20.11 -5.89 -39.75
CA PRO A 765 -18.86 -5.50 -40.40
C PRO A 765 -17.80 -6.58 -40.19
N HIS A 766 -17.01 -6.82 -41.21
CA HIS A 766 -15.86 -7.74 -41.21
C HIS A 766 -14.77 -7.20 -42.13
N THR A 767 -13.61 -7.83 -42.14
CA THR A 767 -12.47 -7.40 -42.96
C THR A 767 -12.14 -8.44 -44.03
N VAL A 768 -11.71 -7.96 -45.18
CA VAL A 768 -11.16 -8.79 -46.25
C VAL A 768 -9.86 -8.18 -46.79
N PRO A 769 -8.89 -8.98 -47.25
CA PRO A 769 -7.72 -8.45 -47.92
C PRO A 769 -8.08 -7.72 -49.24
N LEU A 770 -7.37 -6.66 -49.56
CA LEU A 770 -7.57 -5.93 -50.84
C LEU A 770 -7.34 -6.81 -52.07
N SER A 771 -6.38 -7.75 -51.97
CA SER A 771 -6.11 -8.75 -53.00
C SER A 771 -7.31 -9.62 -53.34
N GLU A 772 -8.12 -9.97 -52.36
CA GLU A 772 -9.32 -10.78 -52.55
C GLU A 772 -10.42 -9.99 -53.25
N LEU A 773 -10.62 -8.72 -52.87
CA LEU A 773 -11.51 -7.82 -53.61
C LEU A 773 -11.08 -7.61 -55.07
N LYS A 774 -9.80 -7.44 -55.35
CA LYS A 774 -9.26 -7.35 -56.68
C LYS A 774 -9.55 -8.61 -57.51
N LYS A 775 -9.38 -9.81 -56.91
CA LYS A 775 -9.71 -11.09 -57.57
C LYS A 775 -11.19 -11.22 -57.89
N LEU A 776 -12.09 -10.77 -57.01
CA LEU A 776 -13.55 -10.80 -57.24
C LEU A 776 -14.01 -9.82 -58.35
N LEU A 777 -13.28 -8.73 -58.53
CA LEU A 777 -13.63 -7.66 -59.48
C LEU A 777 -12.86 -7.78 -60.82
N SER A 778 -11.72 -8.52 -60.83
CA SER A 778 -10.91 -8.70 -62.05
C SER A 778 -11.33 -9.89 -62.93
N LYS A 779 -12.14 -10.79 -62.37
CA LYS A 779 -12.74 -11.89 -63.13
C LYS A 779 -14.08 -11.46 -63.75
#